data_a097695d3969c58f13f51bd63a7d266e
#
_entry.id   a097695d3969c58f13f51bd63a7d266e
#
_cell.length_a   1.000
_cell.length_b   1.000
_cell.length_c   1.000
_cell.angle_alpha   90.00
_cell.angle_beta   90.00
_cell.angle_gamma   90.00
#
_symmetry.space_group_name_H-M   'P 1'
#
loop_
_entity.id
_entity.type
_entity.pdbx_description
1 polymer ?
#
loop_
_entity_poly.entity_id
_entity_poly.type
_entity_poly.pdbx_seq_one_letter_code
_entity_poly.pdbx_strand_id
1 'polypeptide(L)'
;MSISRRNFLKSSAAAAAAGAVGIAVPAEVQAAATQGEKGWRWDKAACRFCGTGCGIMLATKGGRIVAVKGDPAAPVNRGLNCIKGYFNAKIMYGADRLKKPLLRVDSEGKFDKKGKFAEVSWERAFDEMEVHIKKALKASGPEGVAVFASGQYTVMEGYAAQKMMKGGFRSNAIDPNARHCMASAVVGFYQTFGIDEPSGCYDDIELTDTVISWGSNMAEMHPILWSRVTDRKLSDPDRVKIVNISTYRHRTSDLADVEIIFSPNTDLAMWNYIAREIVMRDDKEKIIDWDFVNKHMVFATGPANIGYGMRRKGEKSLVDGKYSAKEMEIINKEMETIVSEKEGPALEPYGYKAGDTMKHTAGTLKHWHISFEDYKKSLEPYTLEYTAKICKGDPDEDIEVFKKKLQQLADLYIEKGRKVVSFWTMGMNQHTRGTWVNTLSYNVHFMLNKQAKPGNGAYSLTGQPSACGTAREVGTFTHRLPADMMVKNPKHRAICEKKWMVPDGTLNGVGKQHIMKIHRDIEDGLVKFAWINVCNPYQDSASATHWIKAAREMDNFIVCSDGYPGISAKVSDLVLPTAMIYEKWGAYGNAERRTQHWRQQVLPVGDSMSDTWQWIEFSKRFTVKDLWGEQKPSGPRKDALPDVIAKAKAMGYSDDTTMFDILFNNKVAKSYKKDMNDPIQKGYDDTESLGDSRGVIGSDGKKWEGYGHFIHKYLFEEYAAFTRGHGHDLAPFDMYHKVRGLKWPVVDGKETQWRFNAKYDPYAAKATKESGNSHAFYGTLAKKLLQGSLAGPDKEKGKLALKNKAKIFARPYMDPPEMPDKEYDIWLCTGRVLEHWHSGTMTMRVPELYRAVPEALCYMHPTDAKDKGLKQGALCWVESRRGKVKARVETRGRNRPARGLVFVPWFDEKVFINKVSLDATCPMSKQTDYKKCAVKIYKA
;
A
#
# COMPACT_ATOMS: atom_id res chain seq x y z
N MET A 1 10.49 -8.24 -49.98
CA MET A 1 11.25 -9.11 -49.07
C MET A 1 10.59 -9.07 -47.69
N SER A 2 10.02 -10.17 -47.23
CA SER A 2 9.45 -10.26 -45.90
C SER A 2 10.57 -10.46 -44.87
N ILE A 3 10.80 -9.46 -44.03
CA ILE A 3 11.74 -9.59 -42.93
C ILE A 3 11.10 -10.51 -41.90
N SER A 4 11.75 -11.63 -41.58
CA SER A 4 11.25 -12.55 -40.57
C SER A 4 11.20 -11.88 -39.19
N ARG A 5 10.22 -12.26 -38.34
CA ARG A 5 10.04 -11.77 -36.97
C ARG A 5 11.34 -11.84 -36.13
N ARG A 6 12.18 -12.82 -36.41
CA ARG A 6 13.47 -13.04 -35.74
C ARG A 6 14.51 -11.99 -36.16
N ASN A 7 14.50 -11.57 -37.43
CA ASN A 7 15.42 -10.54 -37.93
C ASN A 7 15.00 -9.15 -37.49
N PHE A 8 13.69 -8.90 -37.38
CA PHE A 8 13.15 -7.65 -36.79
C PHE A 8 13.56 -7.48 -35.31
N LEU A 9 13.45 -8.53 -34.52
CA LEU A 9 13.86 -8.49 -33.10
C LEU A 9 15.37 -8.33 -32.92
N LYS A 10 16.16 -8.98 -33.78
CA LYS A 10 17.62 -8.80 -33.77
C LYS A 10 18.04 -7.40 -34.19
N SER A 11 17.37 -6.80 -35.14
CA SER A 11 17.65 -5.46 -35.64
C SER A 11 17.26 -4.38 -34.59
N SER A 12 16.14 -4.59 -33.91
CA SER A 12 15.69 -3.68 -32.86
C SER A 12 16.59 -3.70 -31.62
N ALA A 13 17.07 -4.90 -31.23
CA ALA A 13 18.01 -5.05 -30.10
C ALA A 13 19.40 -4.47 -30.44
N ALA A 14 19.86 -4.67 -31.67
CA ALA A 14 21.12 -4.12 -32.17
C ALA A 14 21.08 -2.58 -32.28
N ALA A 15 19.95 -2.01 -32.70
CA ALA A 15 19.76 -0.56 -32.79
C ALA A 15 19.74 0.10 -31.39
N ALA A 16 19.12 -0.55 -30.43
CA ALA A 16 19.11 -0.08 -29.04
C ALA A 16 20.51 -0.14 -28.38
N ALA A 17 21.26 -1.22 -28.65
CA ALA A 17 22.62 -1.38 -28.14
C ALA A 17 23.61 -0.40 -28.81
N ALA A 18 23.48 -0.18 -30.11
CA ALA A 18 24.34 0.74 -30.87
C ALA A 18 24.14 2.21 -30.46
N GLY A 19 22.90 2.61 -30.15
CA GLY A 19 22.59 3.95 -29.62
C GLY A 19 23.20 4.22 -28.24
N ALA A 20 23.35 3.17 -27.41
CA ALA A 20 23.96 3.28 -26.08
C ALA A 20 25.49 3.43 -26.09
N VAL A 21 26.15 3.02 -27.20
CA VAL A 21 27.60 3.09 -27.37
C VAL A 21 28.06 4.11 -28.43
N GLY A 22 27.17 4.98 -28.90
CA GLY A 22 27.52 6.04 -29.87
C GLY A 22 27.86 5.53 -31.30
N ILE A 23 27.49 4.31 -31.66
CA ILE A 23 27.70 3.75 -33.00
C ILE A 23 26.51 4.16 -33.87
N ALA A 24 26.78 4.74 -35.03
CA ALA A 24 25.76 5.08 -36.03
C ALA A 24 25.02 3.84 -36.52
N VAL A 25 23.71 3.78 -36.29
CA VAL A 25 22.86 2.69 -36.78
C VAL A 25 22.69 2.82 -38.30
N PRO A 26 22.94 1.79 -39.11
CA PRO A 26 22.74 1.86 -40.58
C PRO A 26 21.35 2.36 -40.94
N ALA A 27 21.26 3.25 -41.93
CA ALA A 27 20.00 3.88 -42.35
C ALA A 27 18.89 2.86 -42.73
N GLU A 28 19.26 1.69 -43.19
CA GLU A 28 18.33 0.58 -43.51
C GLU A 28 17.69 -0.02 -42.27
N VAL A 29 18.41 -0.09 -41.13
CA VAL A 29 17.89 -0.56 -39.84
C VAL A 29 16.98 0.49 -39.23
N GLN A 30 17.34 1.76 -39.37
CA GLN A 30 16.47 2.87 -38.99
C GLN A 30 15.19 2.92 -39.84
N ALA A 31 15.31 2.75 -41.17
CA ALA A 31 14.17 2.73 -42.07
C ALA A 31 13.24 1.53 -41.84
N ALA A 32 13.77 0.36 -41.49
CA ALA A 32 12.97 -0.82 -41.16
C ALA A 32 12.24 -0.66 -39.79
N ALA A 33 12.88 -0.03 -38.85
CA ALA A 33 12.26 0.30 -37.56
C ALA A 33 11.14 1.33 -37.72
N THR A 34 11.35 2.37 -38.54
CA THR A 34 10.37 3.44 -38.82
C THR A 34 9.20 3.00 -39.70
N GLN A 35 9.38 2.05 -40.61
CA GLN A 35 8.27 1.50 -41.40
C GLN A 35 7.22 0.74 -40.57
N GLY A 36 7.63 0.08 -39.47
CA GLY A 36 6.72 -0.55 -38.50
C GLY A 36 5.91 0.44 -37.68
N GLU A 37 6.41 1.66 -37.50
CA GLU A 37 5.83 2.71 -36.66
C GLU A 37 4.93 3.72 -37.43
N LYS A 38 4.81 3.57 -38.74
CA LYS A 38 3.99 4.47 -39.56
C LYS A 38 2.53 4.43 -39.12
N GLY A 39 2.02 5.60 -38.70
CA GLY A 39 0.66 5.75 -38.17
C GLY A 39 0.51 5.35 -36.69
N TRP A 40 1.61 5.14 -35.95
CA TRP A 40 1.57 4.97 -34.49
C TRP A 40 1.60 6.35 -33.83
N ARG A 41 0.73 6.51 -32.82
CA ARG A 41 0.75 7.67 -31.93
C ARG A 41 1.36 7.26 -30.60
N TRP A 42 2.50 7.83 -30.25
CA TRP A 42 3.16 7.63 -28.96
C TRP A 42 2.74 8.66 -27.92
N ASP A 43 2.42 8.21 -26.73
CA ASP A 43 2.10 9.09 -25.61
C ASP A 43 2.65 8.56 -24.28
N LYS A 44 2.89 9.45 -23.33
CA LYS A 44 3.37 9.11 -22.01
C LYS A 44 2.28 8.47 -21.15
N ALA A 45 2.68 7.55 -20.29
CA ALA A 45 1.84 6.99 -19.25
C ALA A 45 2.69 6.53 -18.04
N ALA A 46 2.03 6.20 -16.94
CA ALA A 46 2.67 5.50 -15.82
C ALA A 46 2.52 3.98 -16.00
N CYS A 47 3.53 3.23 -15.59
CA CYS A 47 3.45 1.78 -15.51
C CYS A 47 2.40 1.34 -14.48
N ARG A 48 1.60 0.31 -14.82
CA ARG A 48 0.49 -0.19 -13.99
C ARG A 48 0.95 -0.89 -12.71
N PHE A 49 2.19 -1.35 -12.64
CA PHE A 49 2.57 -2.34 -11.64
C PHE A 49 3.08 -1.74 -10.33
N CYS A 50 4.37 -1.75 -10.07
CA CYS A 50 4.86 -1.48 -8.72
C CYS A 50 4.99 0.02 -8.39
N GLY A 51 5.20 0.31 -7.11
CA GLY A 51 5.38 1.66 -6.57
C GLY A 51 6.67 2.36 -7.00
N THR A 52 7.53 1.72 -7.79
CA THR A 52 8.64 2.41 -8.48
C THR A 52 8.13 3.57 -9.32
N GLY A 53 6.97 3.40 -9.98
CA GLY A 53 6.37 4.47 -10.78
C GLY A 53 7.16 4.78 -12.04
N CYS A 54 7.57 3.75 -12.79
CA CYS A 54 8.23 3.92 -14.07
C CYS A 54 7.35 4.70 -15.04
N GLY A 55 7.92 5.69 -15.72
CA GLY A 55 7.30 6.31 -16.89
C GLY A 55 7.45 5.41 -18.11
N ILE A 56 6.38 5.29 -18.88
CA ILE A 56 6.36 4.52 -20.12
C ILE A 56 5.80 5.35 -21.26
N MET A 57 6.16 4.96 -22.47
CA MET A 57 5.54 5.43 -23.70
C MET A 57 4.67 4.32 -24.26
N LEU A 58 3.43 4.65 -24.59
CA LEU A 58 2.46 3.77 -25.22
C LEU A 58 2.22 4.17 -26.65
N ALA A 59 2.28 3.22 -27.57
CA ALA A 59 1.88 3.44 -28.95
C ALA A 59 0.47 2.94 -29.19
N THR A 60 -0.36 3.75 -29.80
CA THR A 60 -1.72 3.41 -30.23
C THR A 60 -1.83 3.42 -31.76
N LYS A 61 -2.61 2.46 -32.28
CA LYS A 61 -2.96 2.35 -33.71
C LYS A 61 -4.30 1.66 -33.83
N GLY A 62 -5.23 2.25 -34.61
CA GLY A 62 -6.56 1.65 -34.83
C GLY A 62 -7.33 1.38 -33.53
N GLY A 63 -7.30 2.30 -32.58
CA GLY A 63 -8.01 2.18 -31.31
C GLY A 63 -7.42 1.14 -30.35
N ARG A 64 -6.23 0.63 -30.59
CA ARG A 64 -5.56 -0.38 -29.73
C ARG A 64 -4.16 0.07 -29.32
N ILE A 65 -3.72 -0.33 -28.14
CA ILE A 65 -2.32 -0.20 -27.74
C ILE A 65 -1.52 -1.32 -28.41
N VAL A 66 -0.54 -0.95 -29.22
CA VAL A 66 0.23 -1.88 -30.06
C VAL A 66 1.66 -2.06 -29.57
N ALA A 67 2.23 -1.12 -28.82
CA ALA A 67 3.57 -1.21 -28.27
C ALA A 67 3.72 -0.44 -26.94
N VAL A 68 4.75 -0.85 -26.19
CA VAL A 68 5.17 -0.22 -24.93
C VAL A 68 6.68 -0.15 -24.89
N LYS A 69 7.22 0.99 -24.48
CA LYS A 69 8.65 1.15 -24.14
C LYS A 69 8.82 2.01 -22.89
N GLY A 70 9.96 1.92 -22.21
CA GLY A 70 10.29 2.86 -21.14
C GLY A 70 10.42 4.27 -21.70
N ASP A 71 10.03 5.26 -20.92
CA ASP A 71 10.16 6.68 -21.27
C ASP A 71 11.57 7.16 -20.91
N PRO A 72 12.43 7.51 -21.88
CA PRO A 72 13.78 8.00 -21.60
C PRO A 72 13.78 9.32 -20.82
N ALA A 73 12.73 10.13 -20.94
CA ALA A 73 12.59 11.39 -20.21
C ALA A 73 12.09 11.19 -18.77
N ALA A 74 11.68 10.00 -18.37
CA ALA A 74 11.21 9.72 -17.02
C ALA A 74 12.40 9.58 -16.04
N PRO A 75 12.49 10.43 -14.99
CA PRO A 75 13.64 10.42 -14.08
C PRO A 75 13.77 9.15 -13.25
N VAL A 76 12.67 8.42 -13.07
CA VAL A 76 12.61 7.19 -12.26
C VAL A 76 13.34 6.03 -12.93
N ASN A 77 13.04 5.75 -14.19
CA ASN A 77 13.48 4.56 -14.93
C ASN A 77 14.36 4.84 -16.15
N ARG A 78 14.49 6.10 -16.57
CA ARG A 78 15.45 6.53 -17.60
C ARG A 78 15.42 5.64 -18.86
N GLY A 79 14.21 5.29 -19.32
CA GLY A 79 13.99 4.45 -20.49
C GLY A 79 13.96 2.94 -20.23
N LEU A 80 14.29 2.48 -19.03
CA LEU A 80 14.27 1.06 -18.68
C LEU A 80 12.85 0.57 -18.34
N ASN A 81 12.60 -0.71 -18.60
CA ASN A 81 11.41 -1.43 -18.16
C ASN A 81 11.79 -2.82 -17.64
N CYS A 82 11.09 -3.27 -16.59
CA CYS A 82 11.14 -4.68 -16.21
C CYS A 82 10.24 -5.54 -17.10
N ILE A 83 10.34 -6.87 -16.98
CA ILE A 83 9.55 -7.80 -17.80
C ILE A 83 8.05 -7.50 -17.75
N LYS A 84 7.48 -7.19 -16.57
CA LYS A 84 6.06 -6.80 -16.47
C LYS A 84 5.77 -5.49 -17.19
N GLY A 85 6.69 -4.53 -17.09
CA GLY A 85 6.57 -3.22 -17.74
C GLY A 85 6.43 -3.32 -19.26
N TYR A 86 7.17 -4.22 -19.90
CA TYR A 86 7.05 -4.46 -21.34
C TYR A 86 5.70 -5.03 -21.77
N PHE A 87 4.98 -5.69 -20.87
CA PHE A 87 3.69 -6.30 -21.16
C PHE A 87 2.48 -5.46 -20.71
N ASN A 88 2.64 -4.18 -20.36
CA ASN A 88 1.53 -3.31 -19.98
C ASN A 88 0.41 -3.24 -21.04
N ALA A 89 0.73 -3.32 -22.34
CA ALA A 89 -0.29 -3.37 -23.37
C ALA A 89 -1.11 -4.66 -23.30
N LYS A 90 -0.45 -5.81 -23.07
CA LYS A 90 -1.10 -7.12 -23.12
C LYS A 90 -2.07 -7.39 -21.98
N ILE A 91 -1.84 -6.78 -20.83
CA ILE A 91 -2.80 -6.92 -19.71
C ILE A 91 -4.19 -6.37 -20.02
N MET A 92 -4.32 -5.55 -21.05
CA MET A 92 -5.59 -4.97 -21.50
C MET A 92 -6.47 -5.96 -22.26
N TYR A 93 -5.90 -7.01 -22.83
CA TYR A 93 -6.51 -7.82 -23.87
C TYR A 93 -6.57 -9.32 -23.57
N GLY A 94 -6.73 -9.68 -22.29
CA GLY A 94 -7.01 -11.06 -21.89
C GLY A 94 -8.33 -11.57 -22.46
N ALA A 95 -8.40 -12.86 -22.81
CA ALA A 95 -9.57 -13.44 -23.48
C ALA A 95 -10.85 -13.38 -22.65
N ASP A 96 -10.71 -13.48 -21.31
CA ASP A 96 -11.81 -13.45 -20.33
C ASP A 96 -12.07 -12.06 -19.75
N ARG A 97 -11.74 -10.99 -20.50
CA ARG A 97 -12.01 -9.62 -20.12
C ARG A 97 -13.51 -9.41 -19.87
N LEU A 98 -13.87 -8.89 -18.71
CA LEU A 98 -15.24 -8.52 -18.38
C LEU A 98 -15.71 -7.35 -19.26
N LYS A 99 -16.91 -7.47 -19.84
CA LYS A 99 -17.44 -6.54 -20.83
C LYS A 99 -18.83 -6.01 -20.49
N LYS A 100 -19.58 -6.73 -19.66
CA LYS A 100 -20.92 -6.37 -19.19
C LYS A 100 -21.07 -6.65 -17.72
N PRO A 101 -22.00 -5.99 -17.01
CA PRO A 101 -22.33 -6.35 -15.64
C PRO A 101 -22.89 -7.78 -15.58
N LEU A 102 -22.54 -8.52 -14.52
CA LEU A 102 -22.95 -9.90 -14.28
C LEU A 102 -23.62 -9.98 -12.90
N LEU A 103 -24.90 -10.37 -12.87
CA LEU A 103 -25.66 -10.55 -11.63
C LEU A 103 -25.96 -12.04 -11.41
N ARG A 104 -25.91 -12.51 -10.17
CA ARG A 104 -26.39 -13.84 -9.83
C ARG A 104 -27.91 -13.85 -9.84
N VAL A 105 -28.52 -14.77 -10.63
CA VAL A 105 -29.96 -14.87 -10.81
C VAL A 105 -30.46 -16.30 -10.73
N ASP A 106 -31.73 -16.44 -10.35
CA ASP A 106 -32.49 -17.68 -10.45
C ASP A 106 -32.95 -17.93 -11.89
N SER A 107 -33.82 -18.92 -12.09
CA SER A 107 -34.37 -19.30 -13.39
C SER A 107 -35.36 -18.26 -13.97
N GLU A 108 -35.89 -17.36 -13.15
CA GLU A 108 -36.76 -16.26 -13.53
C GLU A 108 -36.01 -14.94 -13.79
N GLY A 109 -34.68 -14.94 -13.63
CA GLY A 109 -33.86 -13.74 -13.79
C GLY A 109 -33.88 -12.79 -12.59
N LYS A 110 -34.46 -13.19 -11.46
CA LYS A 110 -34.44 -12.43 -10.20
C LYS A 110 -33.12 -12.68 -9.47
N PHE A 111 -32.69 -11.69 -8.69
CA PHE A 111 -31.47 -11.87 -7.87
C PHE A 111 -31.62 -13.07 -6.94
N ASP A 112 -30.66 -13.99 -7.04
CA ASP A 112 -30.50 -15.12 -6.12
C ASP A 112 -29.04 -15.30 -5.77
N LYS A 113 -28.72 -15.17 -4.48
CA LYS A 113 -27.34 -15.33 -3.97
C LYS A 113 -26.71 -16.67 -4.33
N LYS A 114 -27.50 -17.73 -4.49
CA LYS A 114 -27.09 -19.07 -4.90
C LYS A 114 -27.15 -19.27 -6.42
N GLY A 115 -27.70 -18.33 -7.14
CA GLY A 115 -27.92 -18.38 -8.59
C GLY A 115 -26.62 -18.32 -9.38
N LYS A 116 -26.74 -18.45 -10.69
CA LYS A 116 -25.65 -18.33 -11.65
C LYS A 116 -25.53 -16.89 -12.16
N PHE A 117 -24.35 -16.50 -12.60
CA PHE A 117 -24.14 -15.22 -13.24
C PHE A 117 -24.83 -15.16 -14.61
N ALA A 118 -25.60 -14.09 -14.82
CA ALA A 118 -26.16 -13.68 -16.09
C ALA A 118 -25.74 -12.25 -16.43
N GLU A 119 -25.62 -11.94 -17.71
CA GLU A 119 -25.37 -10.56 -18.17
C GLU A 119 -26.62 -9.71 -17.90
N VAL A 120 -26.39 -8.50 -17.35
CA VAL A 120 -27.45 -7.51 -17.10
C VAL A 120 -27.03 -6.13 -17.59
N SER A 121 -27.98 -5.21 -17.69
CA SER A 121 -27.67 -3.80 -18.00
C SER A 121 -27.06 -3.06 -16.80
N TRP A 122 -26.47 -1.90 -17.04
CA TRP A 122 -26.02 -1.01 -15.98
C TRP A 122 -27.19 -0.52 -15.10
N GLU A 123 -28.36 -0.24 -15.71
CA GLU A 123 -29.58 0.09 -14.94
C GLU A 123 -29.90 -1.00 -13.91
N ARG A 124 -30.04 -2.24 -14.39
CA ARG A 124 -30.38 -3.38 -13.53
C ARG A 124 -29.34 -3.57 -12.45
N ALA A 125 -28.05 -3.42 -12.79
CA ALA A 125 -26.98 -3.54 -11.83
C ALA A 125 -27.08 -2.47 -10.73
N PHE A 126 -27.32 -1.22 -11.11
CA PHE A 126 -27.46 -0.12 -10.16
C PHE A 126 -28.77 -0.18 -9.37
N ASP A 127 -29.84 -0.68 -9.94
CA ASP A 127 -31.12 -0.94 -9.22
C ASP A 127 -30.90 -1.91 -8.06
N GLU A 128 -30.21 -3.04 -8.32
CA GLU A 128 -29.90 -4.00 -7.28
C GLU A 128 -28.97 -3.41 -6.21
N MET A 129 -27.95 -2.68 -6.61
CA MET A 129 -27.06 -2.00 -5.67
C MET A 129 -27.82 -1.01 -4.78
N GLU A 130 -28.70 -0.20 -5.34
CA GLU A 130 -29.52 0.78 -4.62
C GLU A 130 -30.39 0.12 -3.57
N VAL A 131 -31.17 -0.92 -3.99
CA VAL A 131 -32.05 -1.68 -3.09
C VAL A 131 -31.24 -2.23 -1.90
N HIS A 132 -30.10 -2.86 -2.17
CA HIS A 132 -29.28 -3.47 -1.13
C HIS A 132 -28.55 -2.46 -0.24
N ILE A 133 -28.12 -1.31 -0.77
CA ILE A 133 -27.57 -0.22 0.06
C ILE A 133 -28.63 0.37 0.97
N LYS A 134 -29.82 0.67 0.45
CA LYS A 134 -30.93 1.20 1.27
C LYS A 134 -31.33 0.21 2.37
N LYS A 135 -31.36 -1.11 2.05
CA LYS A 135 -31.55 -2.17 3.06
C LYS A 135 -30.44 -2.17 4.11
N ALA A 136 -29.18 -2.06 3.70
CA ALA A 136 -28.03 -2.03 4.61
C ALA A 136 -28.04 -0.81 5.53
N LEU A 137 -28.31 0.38 4.99
CA LEU A 137 -28.42 1.63 5.76
C LEU A 137 -29.56 1.56 6.78
N LYS A 138 -30.72 1.00 6.40
CA LYS A 138 -31.85 0.82 7.32
C LYS A 138 -31.53 -0.16 8.45
N ALA A 139 -30.83 -1.25 8.14
CA ALA A 139 -30.52 -2.32 9.10
C ALA A 139 -29.38 -1.98 10.06
N SER A 140 -28.31 -1.38 9.55
CA SER A 140 -27.03 -1.21 10.25
C SER A 140 -26.48 0.22 10.21
N GLY A 141 -27.22 1.17 9.66
CA GLY A 141 -26.75 2.53 9.47
C GLY A 141 -25.55 2.62 8.52
N PRO A 142 -24.79 3.73 8.56
CA PRO A 142 -23.64 3.96 7.69
C PRO A 142 -22.57 2.86 7.76
N GLU A 143 -22.36 2.27 8.93
CA GLU A 143 -21.39 1.19 9.13
C GLU A 143 -21.78 -0.12 8.43
N GLY A 144 -23.04 -0.26 8.00
CA GLY A 144 -23.53 -1.41 7.22
C GLY A 144 -23.10 -1.39 5.75
N VAL A 145 -22.60 -0.25 5.25
CA VAL A 145 -22.13 -0.08 3.88
C VAL A 145 -20.61 0.08 3.89
N ALA A 146 -19.90 -0.85 3.24
CA ALA A 146 -18.44 -0.88 3.24
C ALA A 146 -17.86 -0.91 1.81
N VAL A 147 -16.59 -0.47 1.70
CA VAL A 147 -15.81 -0.51 0.46
C VAL A 147 -14.43 -1.11 0.72
N PHE A 148 -14.11 -2.18 0.01
CA PHE A 148 -12.75 -2.66 -0.15
C PHE A 148 -12.07 -1.83 -1.23
N ALA A 149 -11.32 -0.83 -0.82
CA ALA A 149 -10.64 0.12 -1.68
C ALA A 149 -9.24 -0.37 -2.10
N SER A 150 -8.50 0.45 -2.85
CA SER A 150 -7.23 0.04 -3.41
C SER A 150 -6.14 1.10 -3.33
N GLY A 151 -4.90 0.68 -3.08
CA GLY A 151 -3.68 1.45 -3.35
C GLY A 151 -3.31 1.45 -4.84
N GLN A 152 -4.17 0.93 -5.71
CA GLN A 152 -4.03 0.91 -7.16
C GLN A 152 -5.09 1.76 -7.87
N TYR A 153 -5.95 2.44 -7.13
CA TYR A 153 -6.78 3.51 -7.65
C TYR A 153 -5.93 4.60 -8.32
N THR A 154 -6.47 5.25 -9.32
CA THR A 154 -6.03 6.60 -9.66
C THR A 154 -6.39 7.55 -8.51
N VAL A 155 -5.70 8.68 -8.43
CA VAL A 155 -5.98 9.71 -7.41
C VAL A 155 -7.45 10.12 -7.45
N MET A 156 -8.02 10.32 -8.66
CA MET A 156 -9.39 10.74 -8.86
C MET A 156 -10.41 9.67 -8.46
N GLU A 157 -10.15 8.40 -8.78
CA GLU A 157 -11.01 7.27 -8.34
C GLU A 157 -11.08 7.17 -6.83
N GLY A 158 -9.92 7.18 -6.16
CA GLY A 158 -9.85 7.15 -4.71
C GLY A 158 -10.55 8.35 -4.07
N TYR A 159 -10.43 9.52 -4.67
CA TYR A 159 -11.08 10.73 -4.17
C TYR A 159 -12.60 10.70 -4.35
N ALA A 160 -13.09 10.27 -5.50
CA ALA A 160 -14.54 10.10 -5.75
C ALA A 160 -15.17 9.08 -4.79
N ALA A 161 -14.52 7.91 -4.63
CA ALA A 161 -14.96 6.88 -3.70
C ALA A 161 -15.02 7.39 -2.25
N GLN A 162 -13.97 8.07 -1.79
CA GLN A 162 -13.91 8.62 -0.44
C GLN A 162 -14.98 9.70 -0.21
N LYS A 163 -15.17 10.58 -1.19
CA LYS A 163 -16.11 11.69 -1.12
C LYS A 163 -17.55 11.16 -1.02
N MET A 164 -17.93 10.18 -1.85
CA MET A 164 -19.25 9.56 -1.82
C MET A 164 -19.46 8.75 -0.53
N MET A 165 -18.48 7.94 -0.12
CA MET A 165 -18.58 7.15 1.11
C MET A 165 -18.72 8.02 2.35
N LYS A 166 -17.86 9.00 2.54
CA LYS A 166 -17.82 9.79 3.79
C LYS A 166 -18.79 10.97 3.78
N GLY A 167 -18.95 11.64 2.65
CA GLY A 167 -19.87 12.78 2.49
C GLY A 167 -21.30 12.35 2.16
N GLY A 168 -21.47 11.42 1.23
CA GLY A 168 -22.79 10.89 0.83
C GLY A 168 -23.33 9.90 1.86
N PHE A 169 -22.79 8.69 1.91
CA PHE A 169 -23.28 7.61 2.80
C PHE A 169 -22.92 7.82 4.28
N ARG A 170 -22.12 8.82 4.63
CA ARG A 170 -21.64 9.08 5.99
C ARG A 170 -20.89 7.90 6.61
N SER A 171 -20.40 6.98 5.77
CA SER A 171 -19.69 5.78 6.17
C SER A 171 -18.17 5.98 6.09
N ASN A 172 -17.47 5.60 7.16
CA ASN A 172 -16.03 5.47 7.17
C ASN A 172 -15.56 4.02 6.93
N ALA A 173 -16.46 3.10 6.60
CA ALA A 173 -16.13 1.71 6.27
C ALA A 173 -15.54 1.60 4.84
N ILE A 174 -14.55 2.41 4.55
CA ILE A 174 -13.72 2.35 3.34
C ILE A 174 -12.27 2.14 3.77
N ASP A 175 -11.64 1.05 3.33
CA ASP A 175 -10.24 0.77 3.67
C ASP A 175 -9.55 0.07 2.48
N PRO A 176 -8.35 0.53 2.09
CA PRO A 176 -7.68 0.02 0.89
C PRO A 176 -6.87 -1.24 1.19
N ASN A 177 -6.63 -2.07 0.17
CA ASN A 177 -5.69 -3.19 0.24
C ASN A 177 -4.25 -2.74 0.58
N ALA A 178 -3.93 -1.45 0.52
CA ALA A 178 -2.71 -0.85 1.06
C ALA A 178 -2.59 -1.06 2.59
N ARG A 179 -3.69 -1.38 3.29
CA ARG A 179 -3.67 -1.84 4.68
C ARG A 179 -2.83 -3.10 4.85
N HIS A 180 -2.94 -4.04 3.94
CA HIS A 180 -2.12 -5.26 3.91
C HIS A 180 -0.70 -5.02 3.41
N CYS A 181 -0.44 -3.87 2.75
CA CYS A 181 0.80 -3.60 2.04
C CYS A 181 1.82 -2.86 2.91
N MET A 182 1.50 -1.62 3.34
CA MET A 182 2.48 -0.76 4.00
C MET A 182 1.92 0.09 5.15
N ALA A 183 0.80 -0.30 5.73
CA ALA A 183 0.22 0.46 6.84
C ALA A 183 1.15 0.57 8.05
N SER A 184 2.04 -0.39 8.26
CA SER A 184 3.07 -0.33 9.31
C SER A 184 4.08 0.78 9.06
N ALA A 185 4.51 0.99 7.82
CA ALA A 185 5.36 2.13 7.45
C ALA A 185 4.62 3.46 7.64
N VAL A 186 3.34 3.53 7.21
CA VAL A 186 2.47 4.70 7.42
C VAL A 186 2.45 5.12 8.89
N VAL A 187 2.16 4.17 9.79
CA VAL A 187 2.10 4.45 11.23
C VAL A 187 3.49 4.70 11.81
N GLY A 188 4.52 4.00 11.32
CA GLY A 188 5.92 4.22 11.70
C GLY A 188 6.38 5.65 11.39
N PHE A 189 6.15 6.13 10.17
CA PHE A 189 6.40 7.53 9.79
C PHE A 189 5.63 8.49 10.66
N TYR A 190 4.33 8.26 10.83
CA TYR A 190 3.48 9.13 11.61
C TYR A 190 3.90 9.24 13.07
N GLN A 191 4.28 8.13 13.71
CA GLN A 191 4.75 8.14 15.09
C GLN A 191 6.11 8.80 15.25
N THR A 192 7.01 8.58 14.30
CA THR A 192 8.39 9.07 14.36
C THR A 192 8.49 10.52 13.90
N PHE A 193 7.99 10.80 12.70
CA PHE A 193 8.12 12.10 12.04
C PHE A 193 6.93 13.04 12.27
N GLY A 194 5.80 12.52 12.71
CA GLY A 194 4.53 13.26 12.88
C GLY A 194 3.73 13.40 11.58
N ILE A 195 4.24 12.89 10.49
CA ILE A 195 3.63 12.90 9.17
C ILE A 195 4.01 11.60 8.44
N ASP A 196 3.14 11.15 7.56
CA ASP A 196 3.36 9.93 6.78
C ASP A 196 4.03 10.27 5.44
N GLU A 197 5.34 10.55 5.46
CA GLU A 197 6.11 10.84 4.25
C GLU A 197 7.53 10.29 4.31
N PRO A 198 8.04 9.67 3.22
CA PRO A 198 9.46 9.38 3.10
C PRO A 198 10.27 10.68 3.02
N SER A 199 11.38 10.73 3.75
CA SER A 199 12.23 11.92 3.85
C SER A 199 13.13 12.15 2.64
N GLY A 200 13.43 11.11 1.86
CA GLY A 200 14.32 11.15 0.70
C GLY A 200 13.63 10.81 -0.61
N CYS A 201 14.41 10.46 -1.60
CA CYS A 201 13.97 10.10 -2.94
C CYS A 201 14.89 9.05 -3.57
N TYR A 202 14.54 8.56 -4.75
CA TYR A 202 15.33 7.53 -5.43
C TYR A 202 16.75 7.99 -5.84
N ASP A 203 16.97 9.29 -5.95
CA ASP A 203 18.30 9.84 -6.26
C ASP A 203 19.33 9.57 -5.15
N ASP A 204 18.87 9.18 -3.96
CA ASP A 204 19.75 8.71 -2.88
C ASP A 204 20.54 7.44 -3.26
N ILE A 205 20.03 6.63 -4.20
CA ILE A 205 20.68 5.41 -4.66
C ILE A 205 22.04 5.73 -5.30
N GLU A 206 22.10 6.75 -6.15
CA GLU A 206 23.34 7.13 -6.83
C GLU A 206 24.34 7.85 -5.90
N LEU A 207 23.87 8.32 -4.75
CA LEU A 207 24.66 9.13 -3.82
C LEU A 207 25.17 8.35 -2.59
N THR A 208 24.65 7.13 -2.38
CA THR A 208 24.99 6.34 -1.19
C THR A 208 26.26 5.50 -1.36
N ASP A 209 26.89 5.14 -0.24
CA ASP A 209 28.01 4.20 -0.16
C ASP A 209 27.57 2.81 0.32
N THR A 210 26.39 2.71 0.93
CA THR A 210 25.87 1.43 1.41
C THR A 210 24.37 1.36 1.18
N VAL A 211 23.93 0.28 0.54
CA VAL A 211 22.51 -0.06 0.35
C VAL A 211 22.18 -1.25 1.24
N ILE A 212 21.30 -1.03 2.22
CA ILE A 212 20.76 -2.09 3.06
C ILE A 212 19.38 -2.46 2.51
N SER A 213 19.21 -3.70 2.05
CA SER A 213 17.94 -4.27 1.63
C SER A 213 17.42 -5.19 2.73
N TRP A 214 16.43 -4.73 3.51
CA TRP A 214 15.90 -5.47 4.65
C TRP A 214 14.48 -5.97 4.39
N GLY A 215 14.29 -7.30 4.39
CA GLY A 215 12.99 -7.89 4.10
C GLY A 215 12.42 -7.49 2.74
N SER A 216 13.31 -7.37 1.74
CA SER A 216 12.99 -6.86 0.42
C SER A 216 13.75 -7.61 -0.69
N ASN A 217 13.05 -8.34 -1.53
CA ASN A 217 13.61 -8.87 -2.77
C ASN A 217 13.54 -7.80 -3.86
N MET A 218 14.42 -6.76 -3.78
CA MET A 218 14.40 -5.62 -4.70
C MET A 218 14.60 -6.03 -6.15
N ALA A 219 15.46 -7.02 -6.42
CA ALA A 219 15.75 -7.50 -7.76
C ALA A 219 14.50 -8.00 -8.50
N GLU A 220 13.49 -8.51 -7.78
CA GLU A 220 12.24 -8.99 -8.37
C GLU A 220 11.06 -8.04 -8.15
N MET A 221 11.00 -7.33 -7.00
CA MET A 221 9.83 -6.53 -6.62
C MET A 221 9.92 -5.08 -7.09
N HIS A 222 11.12 -4.54 -7.20
CA HIS A 222 11.41 -3.19 -7.72
C HIS A 222 12.60 -3.23 -8.70
N PRO A 223 12.51 -4.02 -9.81
CA PRO A 223 13.67 -4.35 -10.64
C PRO A 223 14.39 -3.13 -11.21
N ILE A 224 13.67 -2.05 -11.50
CA ILE A 224 14.26 -0.84 -12.06
C ILE A 224 15.03 -0.04 -10.98
N LEU A 225 14.57 -0.03 -9.74
CA LEU A 225 15.39 0.54 -8.66
C LEU A 225 16.60 -0.35 -8.37
N TRP A 226 16.45 -1.67 -8.49
CA TRP A 226 17.57 -2.59 -8.35
C TRP A 226 18.62 -2.40 -9.42
N SER A 227 18.23 -2.11 -10.68
CA SER A 227 19.21 -1.78 -11.72
C SER A 227 20.02 -0.52 -11.37
N ARG A 228 19.38 0.52 -10.79
CA ARG A 228 20.10 1.71 -10.31
C ARG A 228 21.06 1.37 -9.15
N VAL A 229 20.68 0.47 -8.24
CA VAL A 229 21.56 -0.03 -7.18
C VAL A 229 22.75 -0.79 -7.77
N THR A 230 22.49 -1.64 -8.77
CA THR A 230 23.54 -2.38 -9.49
C THR A 230 24.51 -1.43 -10.19
N ASP A 231 24.01 -0.43 -10.91
CA ASP A 231 24.83 0.58 -11.58
C ASP A 231 25.68 1.35 -10.56
N ARG A 232 25.10 1.72 -9.41
CA ARG A 232 25.88 2.38 -8.34
C ARG A 232 26.96 1.48 -7.78
N LYS A 233 26.69 0.19 -7.54
CA LYS A 233 27.68 -0.79 -7.09
C LYS A 233 28.82 -0.93 -8.10
N LEU A 234 28.49 -1.04 -9.39
CA LEU A 234 29.49 -1.20 -10.46
C LEU A 234 30.31 0.07 -10.69
N SER A 235 29.78 1.25 -10.39
CA SER A 235 30.49 2.54 -10.54
C SER A 235 31.62 2.72 -9.52
N ASP A 236 31.54 2.06 -8.37
CA ASP A 236 32.54 2.15 -7.29
C ASP A 236 32.47 0.88 -6.41
N PRO A 237 32.93 -0.28 -6.93
CA PRO A 237 32.73 -1.58 -6.29
C PRO A 237 33.44 -1.75 -4.95
N ASP A 238 34.52 -1.01 -4.73
CA ASP A 238 35.29 -1.07 -3.48
C ASP A 238 34.61 -0.28 -2.36
N ARG A 239 34.10 0.88 -2.66
CA ARG A 239 33.43 1.77 -1.70
C ARG A 239 32.00 1.34 -1.43
N VAL A 240 31.22 1.02 -2.47
CA VAL A 240 29.81 0.71 -2.35
C VAL A 240 29.60 -0.71 -1.85
N LYS A 241 28.82 -0.86 -0.78
CA LYS A 241 28.45 -2.15 -0.19
C LYS A 241 26.95 -2.37 -0.27
N ILE A 242 26.56 -3.60 -0.57
CA ILE A 242 25.17 -4.07 -0.58
C ILE A 242 25.01 -5.09 0.53
N VAL A 243 24.08 -4.84 1.45
CA VAL A 243 23.71 -5.79 2.50
C VAL A 243 22.29 -6.27 2.25
N ASN A 244 22.10 -7.58 2.15
CA ASN A 244 20.78 -8.20 2.03
C ASN A 244 20.42 -8.92 3.33
N ILE A 245 19.31 -8.54 3.95
CA ILE A 245 18.79 -9.11 5.20
C ILE A 245 17.41 -9.70 4.91
N SER A 246 17.30 -11.00 4.95
CA SER A 246 16.09 -11.73 4.54
C SER A 246 15.96 -13.04 5.32
N THR A 247 14.76 -13.65 5.28
CA THR A 247 14.51 -14.97 5.87
C THR A 247 14.85 -16.12 4.92
N TYR A 248 15.20 -15.82 3.67
CA TYR A 248 15.66 -16.79 2.66
C TYR A 248 16.49 -16.11 1.57
N ARG A 249 17.33 -16.87 0.88
CA ARG A 249 18.14 -16.40 -0.25
C ARG A 249 17.29 -16.21 -1.49
N HIS A 250 17.50 -15.10 -2.20
CA HIS A 250 16.79 -14.74 -3.42
C HIS A 250 17.66 -13.88 -4.34
N ARG A 251 17.15 -13.43 -5.47
CA ARG A 251 17.97 -12.70 -6.47
C ARG A 251 18.68 -11.45 -5.96
N THR A 252 18.16 -10.76 -4.95
CA THR A 252 18.89 -9.64 -4.33
C THR A 252 20.13 -10.13 -3.58
N SER A 253 20.11 -11.36 -3.05
CA SER A 253 21.25 -12.00 -2.40
C SER A 253 22.46 -12.20 -3.34
N ASP A 254 22.19 -12.39 -4.63
CA ASP A 254 23.23 -12.74 -5.61
C ASP A 254 24.24 -11.59 -5.84
N LEU A 255 23.95 -10.36 -5.43
CA LEU A 255 24.84 -9.19 -5.52
C LEU A 255 25.22 -8.62 -4.14
N ALA A 256 24.83 -9.26 -3.07
CA ALA A 256 25.12 -8.77 -1.72
C ALA A 256 26.59 -9.02 -1.30
N ASP A 257 27.24 -7.99 -0.77
CA ASP A 257 28.56 -8.13 -0.13
C ASP A 257 28.42 -8.79 1.25
N VAL A 258 27.29 -8.54 1.93
CA VAL A 258 26.96 -9.17 3.21
C VAL A 258 25.53 -9.70 3.11
N GLU A 259 25.36 -11.00 3.33
CA GLU A 259 24.06 -11.64 3.38
C GLU A 259 23.75 -12.16 4.78
N ILE A 260 22.61 -11.75 5.34
CA ILE A 260 22.14 -12.18 6.65
C ILE A 260 20.80 -12.90 6.46
N ILE A 261 20.80 -14.22 6.70
CA ILE A 261 19.57 -15.02 6.72
C ILE A 261 19.14 -15.16 8.18
N PHE A 262 18.02 -14.53 8.51
CA PHE A 262 17.56 -14.43 9.88
C PHE A 262 16.26 -15.18 10.14
N SER A 263 16.05 -15.59 11.38
CA SER A 263 14.83 -16.25 11.83
C SER A 263 13.63 -15.32 11.76
N PRO A 264 12.49 -15.75 11.20
CA PRO A 264 11.30 -14.90 11.10
C PRO A 264 10.93 -14.25 12.43
N ASN A 265 10.51 -12.96 12.39
CA ASN A 265 10.10 -12.14 13.54
C ASN A 265 11.22 -11.50 14.38
N THR A 266 12.49 -11.81 14.14
CA THR A 266 13.59 -11.35 15.00
C THR A 266 14.19 -10.00 14.57
N ASP A 267 13.57 -9.30 13.64
CA ASP A 267 13.95 -7.96 13.16
C ASP A 267 14.19 -6.95 14.30
N LEU A 268 13.30 -6.94 15.29
CA LEU A 268 13.39 -6.03 16.44
C LEU A 268 14.68 -6.23 17.24
N ALA A 269 15.10 -7.48 17.41
CA ALA A 269 16.34 -7.78 18.14
C ALA A 269 17.57 -7.32 17.37
N MET A 270 17.62 -7.51 16.04
CA MET A 270 18.72 -7.04 15.22
C MET A 270 18.82 -5.50 15.19
N TRP A 271 17.69 -4.79 15.06
CA TRP A 271 17.68 -3.34 15.12
C TRP A 271 18.15 -2.82 16.49
N ASN A 272 17.70 -3.44 17.58
CA ASN A 272 18.16 -3.10 18.92
C ASN A 272 19.64 -3.41 19.12
N TYR A 273 20.17 -4.50 18.53
CA TYR A 273 21.61 -4.77 18.55
C TYR A 273 22.41 -3.68 17.85
N ILE A 274 22.01 -3.25 16.65
CA ILE A 274 22.69 -2.16 15.94
C ILE A 274 22.65 -0.87 16.78
N ALA A 275 21.50 -0.54 17.36
CA ALA A 275 21.33 0.61 18.23
C ALA A 275 22.20 0.49 19.49
N ARG A 276 22.34 -0.71 20.06
CA ARG A 276 23.20 -1.00 21.19
C ARG A 276 24.66 -0.76 20.86
N GLU A 277 25.15 -1.25 19.72
CA GLU A 277 26.54 -1.00 19.29
C GLU A 277 26.82 0.50 19.15
N ILE A 278 25.91 1.27 18.58
CA ILE A 278 26.03 2.73 18.50
C ILE A 278 26.13 3.35 19.89
N VAL A 279 25.23 3.00 20.81
CA VAL A 279 25.12 3.64 22.14
C VAL A 279 26.26 3.21 23.06
N MET A 280 26.62 1.92 23.09
CA MET A 280 27.65 1.42 24.04
C MET A 280 29.09 1.75 23.59
N ARG A 281 29.30 1.96 22.30
CA ARG A 281 30.59 2.37 21.75
C ARG A 281 30.77 3.88 21.75
N ASP A 282 29.71 4.68 21.92
CA ASP A 282 29.74 6.15 21.78
C ASP A 282 30.68 6.85 22.76
N ASP A 283 30.78 6.38 24.01
CA ASP A 283 31.64 6.96 25.02
C ASP A 283 33.11 7.01 24.55
N LYS A 284 33.55 5.99 23.82
CA LYS A 284 34.96 5.85 23.35
C LYS A 284 35.14 6.42 21.93
N GLU A 285 34.20 6.13 21.02
CA GLU A 285 34.34 6.35 19.57
C GLU A 285 33.69 7.64 19.07
N LYS A 286 32.88 8.29 19.92
CA LYS A 286 32.11 9.49 19.56
C LYS A 286 31.31 9.32 18.29
N ILE A 287 30.41 8.33 18.30
CA ILE A 287 29.62 7.83 17.17
C ILE A 287 28.34 8.66 16.97
N ILE A 288 27.66 8.98 18.08
CA ILE A 288 26.38 9.68 18.07
C ILE A 288 26.61 11.16 17.74
N ASP A 289 25.84 11.68 16.78
CA ASP A 289 25.80 13.12 16.52
C ASP A 289 24.91 13.81 17.58
N TRP A 290 25.48 14.06 18.74
CA TRP A 290 24.76 14.65 19.88
C TRP A 290 24.23 16.05 19.60
N ASP A 291 24.91 16.83 18.75
CA ASP A 291 24.37 18.14 18.35
C ASP A 291 23.06 17.99 17.58
N PHE A 292 23.01 17.05 16.63
CA PHE A 292 21.79 16.74 15.91
C PHE A 292 20.72 16.10 16.79
N VAL A 293 21.07 15.09 17.60
CA VAL A 293 20.12 14.37 18.46
C VAL A 293 19.47 15.34 19.47
N ASN A 294 20.27 16.14 20.18
CA ASN A 294 19.73 17.08 21.16
C ASN A 294 18.83 18.15 20.55
N LYS A 295 19.16 18.63 19.36
CA LYS A 295 18.36 19.65 18.66
C LYS A 295 17.06 19.07 18.07
N HIS A 296 17.12 17.84 17.53
CA HIS A 296 16.06 17.34 16.64
C HIS A 296 15.32 16.10 17.14
N MET A 297 15.78 15.44 18.21
CA MET A 297 15.21 14.18 18.67
C MET A 297 14.70 14.26 20.11
N VAL A 298 13.80 13.35 20.44
CA VAL A 298 13.38 12.99 21.78
C VAL A 298 13.29 11.48 21.89
N PHE A 299 13.63 10.91 23.04
CA PHE A 299 13.49 9.50 23.32
C PHE A 299 12.07 9.20 23.84
N ALA A 300 11.50 8.09 23.41
CA ALA A 300 10.14 7.72 23.75
C ALA A 300 9.98 6.20 23.87
N THR A 301 8.99 5.77 24.59
CA THR A 301 8.53 4.38 24.66
C THR A 301 7.01 4.31 24.74
N GLY A 302 6.46 3.12 24.86
CA GLY A 302 5.02 2.86 24.97
C GLY A 302 4.75 1.45 25.48
N PRO A 303 3.50 0.99 25.57
CA PRO A 303 3.16 -0.35 26.01
C PRO A 303 3.88 -1.41 25.18
N ALA A 304 4.38 -2.46 25.83
CA ALA A 304 5.04 -3.60 25.18
C ALA A 304 4.03 -4.66 24.72
N ASN A 305 3.13 -5.05 25.61
CA ASN A 305 2.13 -6.10 25.34
C ASN A 305 0.87 -5.47 24.73
N ILE A 306 0.85 -5.36 23.39
CA ILE A 306 -0.24 -4.71 22.65
C ILE A 306 -1.16 -5.69 21.90
N GLY A 307 -1.00 -7.01 22.11
CA GLY A 307 -1.73 -8.06 21.44
C GLY A 307 -1.29 -8.27 19.98
N TYR A 308 -2.08 -9.04 19.23
CA TYR A 308 -1.79 -9.44 17.84
C TYR A 308 -2.91 -9.11 16.84
N GLY A 309 -3.90 -8.29 17.25
CA GLY A 309 -4.99 -7.83 16.38
C GLY A 309 -5.96 -8.92 15.92
N MET A 310 -5.98 -10.05 16.60
CA MET A 310 -6.90 -11.16 16.35
C MET A 310 -8.25 -10.95 17.05
N ARG A 311 -9.24 -11.81 16.81
CA ARG A 311 -10.49 -11.80 17.59
C ARG A 311 -10.20 -12.09 19.06
N ARG A 312 -11.00 -11.50 19.94
CA ARG A 312 -10.85 -11.67 21.39
C ARG A 312 -11.45 -13.00 21.85
N LYS A 313 -10.97 -13.52 22.97
CA LYS A 313 -11.52 -14.71 23.63
C LYS A 313 -13.04 -14.54 23.85
N GLY A 314 -13.82 -15.56 23.47
CA GLY A 314 -15.28 -15.55 23.59
C GLY A 314 -16.01 -14.80 22.45
N GLU A 315 -15.32 -14.09 21.56
CA GLU A 315 -15.89 -13.53 20.35
C GLU A 315 -16.13 -14.63 19.31
N LYS A 316 -17.37 -14.85 18.91
CA LYS A 316 -17.75 -15.96 18.02
C LYS A 316 -17.93 -15.52 16.59
N SER A 317 -17.59 -16.37 15.65
CA SER A 317 -18.01 -16.28 14.26
C SER A 317 -19.48 -16.62 14.11
N LEU A 318 -20.21 -15.84 13.33
CA LEU A 318 -21.61 -16.16 12.98
C LEU A 318 -21.74 -17.26 11.93
N VAL A 319 -20.68 -17.50 11.16
CA VAL A 319 -20.68 -18.53 10.10
C VAL A 319 -20.50 -19.92 10.69
N ASP A 320 -19.47 -20.11 11.53
CA ASP A 320 -19.11 -21.42 12.09
C ASP A 320 -19.56 -21.59 13.54
N GLY A 321 -20.03 -20.51 14.15
CA GLY A 321 -20.46 -20.48 15.54
C GLY A 321 -19.35 -20.62 16.58
N LYS A 322 -18.14 -20.99 16.16
CA LYS A 322 -16.94 -21.11 17.01
C LYS A 322 -15.67 -21.21 16.17
N TYR A 323 -14.56 -20.85 16.78
CA TYR A 323 -13.23 -21.14 16.26
C TYR A 323 -12.81 -22.59 16.56
N SER A 324 -11.91 -23.13 15.78
CA SER A 324 -11.23 -24.38 16.10
C SER A 324 -10.45 -24.26 17.43
N ALA A 325 -10.17 -25.38 18.07
CA ALA A 325 -9.40 -25.38 19.31
C ALA A 325 -8.03 -24.68 19.17
N LYS A 326 -7.36 -24.87 18.02
CA LYS A 326 -6.06 -24.26 17.73
C LYS A 326 -6.14 -22.76 17.45
N GLU A 327 -7.18 -22.30 16.76
CA GLU A 327 -7.43 -20.86 16.60
C GLU A 327 -7.73 -20.20 17.95
N MET A 328 -8.48 -20.88 18.80
CA MET A 328 -8.77 -20.42 20.17
C MET A 328 -7.51 -20.35 21.04
N GLU A 329 -6.54 -21.24 20.85
CA GLU A 329 -5.25 -21.17 21.53
C GLU A 329 -4.50 -19.87 21.16
N ILE A 330 -4.45 -19.53 19.88
CA ILE A 330 -3.80 -18.30 19.41
C ILE A 330 -4.52 -17.06 19.95
N ILE A 331 -5.86 -17.07 19.91
CA ILE A 331 -6.68 -15.97 20.45
C ILE A 331 -6.49 -15.83 21.96
N ASN A 332 -6.40 -16.95 22.68
CA ASN A 332 -6.14 -16.96 24.13
C ASN A 332 -4.75 -16.37 24.42
N LYS A 333 -3.72 -16.74 23.66
CA LYS A 333 -2.38 -16.17 23.79
C LYS A 333 -2.38 -14.65 23.55
N GLU A 334 -3.15 -14.15 22.59
CA GLU A 334 -3.35 -12.71 22.40
C GLU A 334 -3.99 -12.06 23.64
N MET A 335 -5.05 -12.68 24.15
CA MET A 335 -5.74 -12.18 25.34
C MET A 335 -4.86 -12.19 26.58
N GLU A 336 -4.07 -13.24 26.77
CA GLU A 336 -3.09 -13.33 27.86
C GLU A 336 -2.04 -12.23 27.71
N THR A 337 -1.56 -11.97 26.49
CA THR A 337 -0.62 -10.89 26.24
C THR A 337 -1.22 -9.53 26.60
N ILE A 338 -2.48 -9.27 26.24
CA ILE A 338 -3.17 -8.01 26.59
C ILE A 338 -3.36 -7.88 28.11
N VAL A 339 -3.71 -8.97 28.79
CA VAL A 339 -3.87 -8.99 30.23
C VAL A 339 -2.53 -8.80 30.94
N SER A 340 -1.48 -9.40 30.42
CA SER A 340 -0.11 -9.30 30.98
C SER A 340 0.55 -7.93 30.77
N GLU A 341 -0.10 -6.98 30.10
CA GLU A 341 0.37 -5.58 30.04
C GLU A 341 0.64 -4.99 31.43
N LYS A 342 0.03 -5.55 32.47
CA LYS A 342 0.27 -5.14 33.84
C LYS A 342 1.69 -5.42 34.33
N GLU A 343 2.30 -6.48 33.81
CA GLU A 343 3.54 -7.06 34.31
C GLU A 343 4.55 -7.35 33.21
N GLY A 344 4.36 -6.77 32.04
CA GLY A 344 5.20 -7.03 30.88
C GLY A 344 6.69 -6.76 31.16
N PRO A 345 7.58 -7.74 30.90
CA PRO A 345 9.01 -7.63 31.24
C PRO A 345 9.71 -6.46 30.56
N ALA A 346 9.12 -5.94 29.49
CA ALA A 346 9.67 -4.79 28.78
C ALA A 346 9.42 -3.44 29.45
N LEU A 347 8.63 -3.37 30.52
CA LEU A 347 8.28 -2.12 31.20
C LEU A 347 9.24 -1.78 32.34
N GLU A 348 9.70 -2.79 33.09
CA GLU A 348 10.64 -2.60 34.17
C GLU A 348 12.00 -2.02 33.72
N PRO A 349 12.57 -2.46 32.58
CA PRO A 349 13.82 -1.87 32.09
C PRO A 349 13.76 -0.38 31.84
N TYR A 350 12.57 0.19 31.65
CA TYR A 350 12.38 1.62 31.39
C TYR A 350 12.07 2.43 32.65
N GLY A 351 12.10 1.81 33.84
CA GLY A 351 11.79 2.46 35.10
C GLY A 351 10.31 2.81 35.31
N TYR A 352 9.40 2.30 34.50
CA TYR A 352 7.96 2.53 34.62
C TYR A 352 7.26 1.42 35.42
N LYS A 353 6.39 1.79 36.33
CA LYS A 353 5.56 0.85 37.08
C LYS A 353 4.47 0.27 36.17
N ALA A 354 4.14 -0.99 36.36
CA ALA A 354 3.09 -1.68 35.63
C ALA A 354 1.76 -0.90 35.57
N GLY A 355 1.38 -0.20 36.66
CA GLY A 355 0.19 0.66 36.71
C GLY A 355 0.19 1.85 35.75
N ASP A 356 1.36 2.34 35.33
CA ASP A 356 1.45 3.49 34.42
C ASP A 356 1.05 3.09 32.99
N THR A 357 1.20 1.83 32.62
CA THR A 357 0.83 1.30 31.30
C THR A 357 -0.63 0.89 31.21
N MET A 358 -1.26 0.57 32.33
CA MET A 358 -2.69 0.24 32.38
C MET A 358 -3.58 1.38 31.88
N LYS A 359 -3.15 2.63 32.02
CA LYS A 359 -3.82 3.81 31.45
C LYS A 359 -3.67 3.91 29.94
N HIS A 360 -2.85 3.06 29.34
CA HIS A 360 -2.46 3.06 27.93
C HIS A 360 -2.73 1.72 27.24
N THR A 361 -3.85 1.08 27.59
CA THR A 361 -4.28 -0.19 27.05
C THR A 361 -4.18 -0.27 25.52
N ALA A 362 -4.13 -1.48 25.01
CA ALA A 362 -4.13 -1.75 23.58
C ALA A 362 -5.16 -0.89 22.82
N GLY A 363 -4.74 -0.19 21.81
CA GLY A 363 -5.57 0.73 21.02
C GLY A 363 -5.48 2.19 21.42
N THR A 364 -4.88 2.57 22.55
CA THR A 364 -4.62 3.99 22.85
C THR A 364 -3.44 4.56 22.09
N LEU A 365 -2.51 3.70 21.63
CA LEU A 365 -1.29 4.05 20.90
C LEU A 365 -0.49 5.18 21.57
N LYS A 366 -0.73 5.41 22.85
CA LYS A 366 -0.03 6.44 23.61
C LYS A 366 1.40 5.99 23.83
N HIS A 367 2.29 6.93 23.76
CA HIS A 367 3.69 6.79 24.14
C HIS A 367 4.08 8.00 24.98
N TRP A 368 5.13 7.86 25.77
CA TRP A 368 5.67 8.88 26.65
C TRP A 368 7.17 9.03 26.44
N HIS A 369 7.70 10.16 26.89
CA HIS A 369 9.12 10.46 26.79
C HIS A 369 9.89 9.74 27.89
N ILE A 370 11.12 9.32 27.56
CA ILE A 370 12.08 8.71 28.47
C ILE A 370 13.40 9.45 28.37
N SER A 371 14.29 9.24 29.34
CA SER A 371 15.66 9.72 29.27
C SER A 371 16.51 8.93 28.30
N PHE A 372 17.68 9.45 27.93
CA PHE A 372 18.65 8.67 27.15
C PHE A 372 19.18 7.47 27.95
N GLU A 373 19.34 7.60 29.27
CA GLU A 373 19.76 6.51 30.14
C GLU A 373 18.75 5.38 30.17
N ASP A 374 17.44 5.68 30.22
CA ASP A 374 16.40 4.67 30.08
C ASP A 374 16.47 3.97 28.72
N TYR A 375 16.71 4.74 27.65
CA TYR A 375 16.88 4.17 26.30
C TYR A 375 18.12 3.25 26.25
N LYS A 376 19.27 3.70 26.79
CA LYS A 376 20.51 2.91 26.87
C LYS A 376 20.27 1.61 27.62
N LYS A 377 19.62 1.68 28.80
CA LYS A 377 19.25 0.51 29.59
C LYS A 377 18.36 -0.47 28.82
N SER A 378 17.42 0.03 28.02
CA SER A 378 16.54 -0.83 27.20
C SER A 378 17.28 -1.64 26.13
N LEU A 379 18.50 -1.24 25.78
CA LEU A 379 19.33 -1.91 24.78
C LEU A 379 20.29 -2.94 25.37
N GLU A 380 20.55 -2.92 26.71
CA GLU A 380 21.48 -3.82 27.37
C GLU A 380 21.30 -5.31 27.03
N PRO A 381 20.05 -5.84 26.94
CA PRO A 381 19.87 -7.26 26.66
C PRO A 381 20.33 -7.72 25.28
N TYR A 382 20.44 -6.80 24.31
CA TYR A 382 20.68 -7.15 22.92
C TYR A 382 22.17 -7.25 22.60
N THR A 383 22.91 -8.08 23.36
CA THR A 383 24.31 -8.39 23.09
C THR A 383 24.46 -9.13 21.76
N LEU A 384 25.69 -9.20 21.24
CA LEU A 384 25.98 -9.95 20.01
C LEU A 384 25.58 -11.44 20.17
N GLU A 385 25.94 -12.03 21.31
CA GLU A 385 25.65 -13.43 21.65
C GLU A 385 24.16 -13.71 21.71
N TYR A 386 23.41 -12.89 22.46
CA TYR A 386 21.96 -13.02 22.57
C TYR A 386 21.30 -12.84 21.21
N THR A 387 21.67 -11.79 20.49
CA THR A 387 21.07 -11.48 19.19
C THR A 387 21.37 -12.55 18.15
N ALA A 388 22.62 -13.01 18.08
CA ALA A 388 22.99 -14.08 17.17
C ALA A 388 22.22 -15.38 17.48
N LYS A 389 22.06 -15.73 18.75
CA LYS A 389 21.36 -16.92 19.20
C LYS A 389 19.89 -16.95 18.73
N ILE A 390 19.18 -15.83 18.83
CA ILE A 390 17.75 -15.78 18.48
C ILE A 390 17.51 -15.45 17.00
N CYS A 391 18.46 -14.76 16.36
CA CYS A 391 18.26 -14.25 15.00
C CYS A 391 18.81 -15.18 13.91
N LYS A 392 19.73 -16.08 14.19
CA LYS A 392 20.28 -17.00 13.18
C LYS A 392 19.17 -17.82 12.54
N GLY A 393 18.89 -17.60 11.25
CA GLY A 393 17.79 -18.22 10.53
C GLY A 393 18.18 -19.41 9.67
N ASP A 394 19.47 -19.59 9.40
CA ASP A 394 20.01 -20.75 8.69
C ASP A 394 20.66 -21.70 9.72
N PRO A 395 20.03 -22.84 10.04
CA PRO A 395 20.60 -23.78 10.99
C PRO A 395 21.99 -24.30 10.61
N ASP A 396 22.28 -24.38 9.31
CA ASP A 396 23.52 -24.93 8.79
C ASP A 396 24.65 -23.90 8.76
N GLU A 397 24.38 -22.62 9.04
CA GLU A 397 25.40 -21.58 9.15
C GLU A 397 26.10 -21.63 10.52
N ASP A 398 27.42 -21.45 10.52
CA ASP A 398 28.20 -21.33 11.76
C ASP A 398 27.83 -20.05 12.52
N ILE A 399 27.64 -20.15 13.84
CA ILE A 399 27.20 -19.03 14.66
C ILE A 399 28.26 -17.89 14.70
N GLU A 400 29.55 -18.18 14.63
CA GLU A 400 30.60 -17.16 14.62
C GLU A 400 30.65 -16.42 13.26
N VAL A 401 30.33 -17.12 12.17
CA VAL A 401 30.14 -16.47 10.86
C VAL A 401 28.95 -15.53 10.91
N PHE A 402 27.83 -15.95 11.50
CA PHE A 402 26.65 -15.10 11.66
C PHE A 402 26.93 -13.89 12.55
N LYS A 403 27.65 -14.04 13.66
CA LYS A 403 28.09 -12.93 14.52
C LYS A 403 28.94 -11.92 13.77
N LYS A 404 29.91 -12.37 12.96
CA LYS A 404 30.74 -11.49 12.12
C LYS A 404 29.91 -10.66 11.17
N LYS A 405 28.87 -11.24 10.55
CA LYS A 405 27.96 -10.53 9.67
C LYS A 405 27.14 -9.47 10.42
N LEU A 406 26.68 -9.75 11.63
CA LEU A 406 26.02 -8.77 12.48
C LEU A 406 26.94 -7.59 12.85
N GLN A 407 28.19 -7.88 13.18
CA GLN A 407 29.19 -6.85 13.45
C GLN A 407 29.46 -5.99 12.22
N GLN A 408 29.69 -6.62 11.06
CA GLN A 408 29.85 -5.91 9.78
C GLN A 408 28.67 -5.00 9.47
N LEU A 409 27.45 -5.46 9.72
CA LEU A 409 26.25 -4.64 9.54
C LEU A 409 26.28 -3.40 10.44
N ALA A 410 26.58 -3.56 11.73
CA ALA A 410 26.67 -2.44 12.67
C ALA A 410 27.80 -1.47 12.27
N ASP A 411 28.98 -1.98 11.91
CA ASP A 411 30.13 -1.17 11.49
C ASP A 411 29.85 -0.36 10.23
N LEU A 412 29.14 -0.90 9.22
CA LEU A 412 28.73 -0.16 8.02
C LEU A 412 27.82 1.03 8.35
N TYR A 413 26.97 0.92 9.38
CA TYR A 413 26.18 2.07 9.86
C TYR A 413 27.05 3.08 10.60
N ILE A 414 27.95 2.61 11.44
CA ILE A 414 28.76 3.43 12.36
C ILE A 414 29.90 4.16 11.62
N GLU A 415 30.46 3.59 10.58
CA GLU A 415 31.58 4.16 9.83
C GLU A 415 31.38 5.64 9.54
N LYS A 416 32.30 6.46 10.06
CA LYS A 416 32.24 7.93 9.94
C LYS A 416 32.36 8.36 8.47
N GLY A 417 31.46 9.22 8.03
CA GLY A 417 31.46 9.73 6.66
C GLY A 417 30.83 8.78 5.64
N ARG A 418 30.55 7.51 5.97
CA ARG A 418 29.86 6.58 5.09
C ARG A 418 28.39 6.96 4.99
N LYS A 419 27.89 7.08 3.78
CA LYS A 419 26.47 7.28 3.50
C LYS A 419 25.74 5.94 3.46
N VAL A 420 24.58 5.86 4.09
CA VAL A 420 23.80 4.63 4.20
C VAL A 420 22.34 4.88 3.88
N VAL A 421 21.80 4.09 2.96
CA VAL A 421 20.38 4.02 2.65
C VAL A 421 19.85 2.64 3.02
N SER A 422 18.78 2.62 3.84
CA SER A 422 18.07 1.40 4.21
C SER A 422 16.75 1.33 3.50
N PHE A 423 16.57 0.33 2.63
CA PHE A 423 15.32 0.04 1.96
C PHE A 423 14.66 -1.20 2.55
N TRP A 424 13.35 -1.13 2.73
CA TRP A 424 12.57 -2.33 3.06
C TRP A 424 11.23 -2.37 2.33
N THR A 425 10.63 -3.54 2.33
CA THR A 425 9.29 -3.76 1.81
C THR A 425 8.44 -4.56 2.81
N MET A 426 7.76 -5.57 2.33
CA MET A 426 6.77 -6.31 3.10
C MET A 426 7.37 -7.22 4.19
N GLY A 427 8.66 -7.56 4.13
CA GLY A 427 9.31 -8.32 5.20
C GLY A 427 9.24 -7.60 6.55
N MET A 428 9.53 -6.29 6.58
CA MET A 428 9.38 -5.47 7.78
C MET A 428 7.92 -5.01 8.01
N ASN A 429 7.17 -4.71 6.93
CA ASN A 429 5.85 -4.11 7.06
C ASN A 429 4.77 -5.12 7.45
N GLN A 430 4.74 -6.31 6.83
CA GLN A 430 3.77 -7.37 7.10
C GLN A 430 4.20 -8.23 8.30
N HIS A 431 4.18 -7.62 9.47
CA HIS A 431 4.69 -8.16 10.72
C HIS A 431 3.77 -7.74 11.87
N THR A 432 3.50 -8.61 12.84
CA THR A 432 2.65 -8.28 14.01
C THR A 432 3.19 -7.13 14.85
N ARG A 433 4.47 -6.79 14.69
CA ARG A 433 5.11 -5.60 15.27
C ARG A 433 5.68 -4.67 14.17
N GLY A 434 5.12 -4.70 12.96
CA GLY A 434 5.64 -3.96 11.81
C GLY A 434 5.84 -2.47 12.05
N THR A 435 4.94 -1.82 12.79
CA THR A 435 5.13 -0.41 13.18
C THR A 435 6.39 -0.22 14.01
N TRP A 436 6.67 -1.10 14.96
CA TRP A 436 7.86 -1.00 15.80
C TRP A 436 9.15 -1.24 15.01
N VAL A 437 9.16 -2.26 14.13
CA VAL A 437 10.31 -2.52 13.24
C VAL A 437 10.65 -1.27 12.43
N ASN A 438 9.61 -0.62 11.85
CA ASN A 438 9.81 0.63 11.12
C ASN A 438 10.38 1.75 12.02
N THR A 439 9.86 1.92 13.24
CA THR A 439 10.38 2.99 14.14
C THR A 439 11.82 2.74 14.55
N LEU A 440 12.23 1.47 14.76
CA LEU A 440 13.60 1.13 15.13
C LEU A 440 14.60 1.40 14.00
N SER A 441 14.21 1.21 12.74
CA SER A 441 15.08 1.54 11.61
C SER A 441 15.45 3.03 11.59
N TYR A 442 14.51 3.90 11.94
CA TYR A 442 14.78 5.35 12.02
C TYR A 442 15.69 5.71 13.18
N ASN A 443 15.63 5.01 14.32
CA ASN A 443 16.50 5.27 15.48
C ASN A 443 17.98 5.27 15.08
N VAL A 444 18.41 4.24 14.35
CA VAL A 444 19.79 4.09 13.89
C VAL A 444 20.22 5.27 13.02
N HIS A 445 19.38 5.60 12.02
CA HIS A 445 19.66 6.72 11.13
C HIS A 445 19.69 8.07 11.84
N PHE A 446 18.82 8.28 12.84
CA PHE A 446 18.78 9.52 13.61
C PHE A 446 20.00 9.72 14.52
N MET A 447 20.40 8.70 15.27
CA MET A 447 21.56 8.81 16.15
C MET A 447 22.83 9.15 15.37
N LEU A 448 22.93 8.67 14.13
CA LEU A 448 24.07 8.88 13.25
C LEU A 448 23.92 10.10 12.32
N ASN A 449 22.85 10.87 12.46
CA ASN A 449 22.50 11.99 11.56
C ASN A 449 22.51 11.60 10.07
N LYS A 450 22.06 10.35 9.78
CA LYS A 450 21.98 9.75 8.42
C LYS A 450 20.52 9.70 7.93
N GLN A 451 19.75 10.77 8.10
CA GLN A 451 18.36 10.88 7.69
C GLN A 451 18.07 12.25 7.07
N ALA A 452 17.18 12.29 6.07
CA ALA A 452 16.78 13.50 5.36
C ALA A 452 17.96 14.27 4.70
N LYS A 453 18.95 13.53 4.23
CA LYS A 453 20.15 14.04 3.59
C LYS A 453 20.46 13.26 2.32
N PRO A 454 21.09 13.90 1.31
CA PRO A 454 21.48 13.21 0.07
C PRO A 454 22.32 11.95 0.33
N GLY A 455 21.86 10.82 -0.22
CA GLY A 455 22.50 9.50 -0.09
C GLY A 455 22.35 8.84 1.28
N ASN A 456 21.47 9.36 2.15
CA ASN A 456 21.24 8.84 3.48
C ASN A 456 19.73 8.78 3.80
N GLY A 457 19.30 7.70 4.42
CA GLY A 457 17.95 7.60 4.94
C GLY A 457 17.40 6.20 4.99
N ALA A 458 16.28 6.08 5.67
CA ALA A 458 15.53 4.86 5.83
C ALA A 458 14.17 4.99 5.11
N TYR A 459 13.86 4.07 4.19
CA TYR A 459 12.69 4.15 3.32
C TYR A 459 11.92 2.86 3.19
N SER A 460 10.60 2.93 3.34
CA SER A 460 9.71 1.87 2.91
C SER A 460 9.41 2.01 1.41
N LEU A 461 9.83 1.04 0.61
CA LEU A 461 9.51 0.99 -0.81
C LEU A 461 8.08 0.49 -1.00
N THR A 462 7.20 1.39 -1.37
CA THR A 462 5.79 1.07 -1.61
C THR A 462 5.64 0.05 -2.74
N GLY A 463 4.90 -1.03 -2.48
CA GLY A 463 4.67 -2.09 -3.45
C GLY A 463 3.68 -1.73 -4.53
N GLN A 464 2.60 -1.00 -4.20
CA GLN A 464 1.51 -0.67 -5.13
C GLN A 464 1.76 0.66 -5.83
N PRO A 465 1.30 0.82 -7.10
CA PRO A 465 1.70 1.94 -7.95
C PRO A 465 1.21 3.31 -7.46
N SER A 466 0.11 3.36 -6.73
CA SER A 466 -0.51 4.60 -6.26
C SER A 466 -0.88 4.59 -4.77
N ALA A 467 -0.32 3.68 -3.96
CA ALA A 467 -0.65 3.67 -2.53
C ALA A 467 -0.25 4.97 -1.82
N CYS A 468 0.81 5.64 -2.29
CA CYS A 468 1.15 6.98 -1.82
C CYS A 468 0.13 8.02 -2.27
N GLY A 469 -0.28 8.01 -3.55
CA GLY A 469 -1.25 8.97 -4.10
C GLY A 469 -2.68 8.78 -3.58
N THR A 470 -3.07 7.57 -3.18
CA THR A 470 -4.47 7.27 -2.81
C THR A 470 -4.64 6.95 -1.33
N ALA A 471 -4.06 5.87 -0.83
CA ALA A 471 -4.24 5.48 0.56
C ALA A 471 -3.67 6.51 1.54
N ARG A 472 -2.49 7.05 1.21
CA ARG A 472 -1.80 8.07 2.00
C ARG A 472 -2.39 9.45 1.78
N GLU A 473 -2.28 9.99 0.56
CA GLU A 473 -2.57 11.40 0.26
C GLU A 473 -4.06 11.70 0.16
N VAL A 474 -4.79 10.98 -0.67
CA VAL A 474 -6.26 11.10 -0.76
C VAL A 474 -6.92 10.66 0.54
N GLY A 475 -6.32 9.71 1.27
CA GLY A 475 -6.77 9.29 2.58
C GLY A 475 -7.90 8.27 2.54
N THR A 476 -7.83 7.28 1.66
CA THR A 476 -8.85 6.21 1.57
C THR A 476 -8.85 5.23 2.74
N PHE A 477 -7.96 5.36 3.71
CA PHE A 477 -8.07 4.64 4.98
C PHE A 477 -9.29 5.06 5.80
N THR A 478 -9.90 4.12 6.50
CA THR A 478 -11.09 4.32 7.33
C THR A 478 -10.99 5.53 8.27
N HIS A 479 -9.82 5.80 8.82
CA HIS A 479 -9.56 6.85 9.81
C HIS A 479 -9.11 8.19 9.22
N ARG A 480 -8.88 8.26 7.89
CA ARG A 480 -8.31 9.44 7.22
C ARG A 480 -9.33 10.26 6.45
N LEU A 481 -8.97 11.50 6.22
CA LEU A 481 -9.53 12.48 5.29
C LEU A 481 -8.40 12.96 4.36
N PRO A 482 -8.67 13.70 3.29
CA PRO A 482 -7.64 14.17 2.36
C PRO A 482 -6.48 14.91 3.05
N ALA A 483 -5.28 14.84 2.46
CA ALA A 483 -4.08 15.55 2.93
C ALA A 483 -3.72 15.27 4.40
N ASP A 484 -3.67 14.01 4.77
CA ASP A 484 -3.30 13.52 6.12
C ASP A 484 -4.22 13.96 7.28
N MET A 485 -5.40 14.51 6.95
CA MET A 485 -6.41 14.81 7.96
C MET A 485 -7.06 13.54 8.52
N MET A 486 -7.69 13.65 9.70
CA MET A 486 -8.23 12.53 10.46
C MET A 486 -9.72 12.71 10.73
N VAL A 487 -10.53 11.68 10.49
CA VAL A 487 -11.99 11.72 10.78
C VAL A 487 -12.28 11.97 12.26
N LYS A 488 -11.42 11.53 13.17
CA LYS A 488 -11.59 11.74 14.62
C LYS A 488 -11.51 13.22 15.02
N ASN A 489 -10.82 14.05 14.23
CA ASN A 489 -10.63 15.46 14.56
C ASN A 489 -11.81 16.30 14.02
N PRO A 490 -12.63 16.94 14.85
CA PRO A 490 -13.80 17.71 14.41
C PRO A 490 -13.41 18.90 13.50
N LYS A 491 -12.25 19.52 13.72
CA LYS A 491 -11.78 20.62 12.87
C LYS A 491 -11.43 20.13 11.46
N HIS A 492 -10.90 18.92 11.34
CA HIS A 492 -10.60 18.32 10.03
C HIS A 492 -11.88 17.97 9.27
N ARG A 493 -12.89 17.48 10.00
CA ARG A 493 -14.21 17.24 9.38
C ARG A 493 -14.82 18.54 8.87
N ALA A 494 -14.83 19.59 9.69
CA ALA A 494 -15.37 20.89 9.28
C ALA A 494 -14.67 21.47 8.03
N ILE A 495 -13.36 21.30 7.90
CA ILE A 495 -12.61 21.68 6.68
C ILE A 495 -13.13 20.92 5.46
N CYS A 496 -13.32 19.59 5.59
CA CYS A 496 -13.82 18.76 4.50
C CYS A 496 -15.29 19.07 4.18
N GLU A 497 -16.15 19.19 5.19
CA GLU A 497 -17.56 19.54 5.02
C GLU A 497 -17.74 20.86 4.26
N LYS A 498 -16.98 21.88 4.65
CA LYS A 498 -16.98 23.15 3.94
C LYS A 498 -16.54 23.03 2.48
N LYS A 499 -15.44 22.29 2.21
CA LYS A 499 -14.90 22.14 0.87
C LYS A 499 -15.77 21.25 -0.03
N TRP A 500 -16.34 20.21 0.53
CA TRP A 500 -17.26 19.31 -0.18
C TRP A 500 -18.68 19.89 -0.30
N MET A 501 -18.93 21.08 0.26
CA MET A 501 -20.23 21.73 0.29
C MET A 501 -21.33 20.85 0.89
N VAL A 502 -20.98 20.12 1.95
CA VAL A 502 -21.92 19.35 2.76
C VAL A 502 -22.15 20.03 4.10
N PRO A 503 -23.33 19.85 4.74
CA PRO A 503 -23.63 20.49 6.02
C PRO A 503 -22.67 20.09 7.16
N ASP A 504 -22.41 21.00 8.07
CA ASP A 504 -21.66 20.72 9.29
C ASP A 504 -22.32 19.60 10.11
N GLY A 505 -21.52 18.59 10.47
CA GLY A 505 -21.97 17.39 11.17
C GLY A 505 -22.35 16.23 10.26
N THR A 506 -22.17 16.36 8.94
CA THR A 506 -22.37 15.26 7.99
C THR A 506 -21.37 14.14 8.20
N LEU A 507 -20.08 14.48 8.39
CA LEU A 507 -19.01 13.49 8.45
C LEU A 507 -18.97 12.73 9.76
N ASN A 508 -18.90 11.40 9.68
CA ASN A 508 -18.75 10.52 10.84
C ASN A 508 -17.34 10.64 11.45
N GLY A 509 -17.26 10.80 12.77
CA GLY A 509 -15.99 10.93 13.52
C GLY A 509 -15.30 9.61 13.86
N VAL A 510 -15.91 8.46 13.57
CA VAL A 510 -15.39 7.14 13.94
C VAL A 510 -14.90 6.39 12.71
N GLY A 511 -13.61 6.05 12.67
CA GLY A 511 -12.98 5.29 11.59
C GLY A 511 -12.21 4.09 12.14
N LYS A 512 -12.92 2.97 12.38
CA LYS A 512 -12.36 1.74 12.94
C LYS A 512 -12.49 0.51 12.04
N GLN A 513 -13.26 0.60 10.96
CA GLN A 513 -13.53 -0.52 10.06
C GLN A 513 -12.42 -0.65 9.01
N HIS A 514 -11.23 -1.13 9.43
CA HIS A 514 -10.16 -1.49 8.51
C HIS A 514 -10.48 -2.82 7.78
N ILE A 515 -9.74 -3.15 6.74
CA ILE A 515 -10.05 -4.26 5.81
C ILE A 515 -10.36 -5.60 6.53
N MET A 516 -9.54 -6.01 7.52
CA MET A 516 -9.83 -7.23 8.30
C MET A 516 -11.08 -7.07 9.18
N LYS A 517 -11.35 -5.86 9.67
CA LYS A 517 -12.57 -5.59 10.42
C LYS A 517 -13.81 -5.60 9.50
N ILE A 518 -13.69 -5.15 8.25
CA ILE A 518 -14.79 -5.25 7.28
C ILE A 518 -15.16 -6.72 7.05
N HIS A 519 -14.17 -7.62 6.87
CA HIS A 519 -14.44 -9.05 6.77
C HIS A 519 -15.15 -9.59 8.00
N ARG A 520 -14.66 -9.24 9.19
CA ARG A 520 -15.30 -9.65 10.46
C ARG A 520 -16.70 -9.04 10.62
N ASP A 521 -16.92 -7.81 10.18
CA ASP A 521 -18.22 -7.15 10.23
C ASP A 521 -19.23 -7.74 9.21
N ILE A 522 -18.77 -8.29 8.08
CA ILE A 522 -19.58 -9.08 7.16
C ILE A 522 -20.01 -10.37 7.86
N GLU A 523 -19.07 -11.08 8.48
CA GLU A 523 -19.32 -12.31 9.22
C GLU A 523 -20.26 -12.08 10.41
N ASP A 524 -20.09 -10.99 11.13
CA ASP A 524 -20.93 -10.61 12.28
C ASP A 524 -22.29 -10.01 11.88
N GLY A 525 -22.56 -9.89 10.57
CA GLY A 525 -23.82 -9.38 10.04
C GLY A 525 -24.05 -7.87 10.18
N LEU A 526 -23.01 -7.10 10.56
CA LEU A 526 -23.06 -5.64 10.61
C LEU A 526 -22.96 -5.04 9.20
N VAL A 527 -21.97 -5.44 8.42
CA VAL A 527 -21.84 -5.04 7.01
C VAL A 527 -22.75 -5.89 6.14
N LYS A 528 -23.74 -5.27 5.55
CA LYS A 528 -24.73 -5.91 4.70
C LYS A 528 -24.56 -5.58 3.22
N PHE A 529 -23.76 -4.57 2.91
CA PHE A 529 -23.38 -4.23 1.56
C PHE A 529 -21.87 -3.95 1.51
N ALA A 530 -21.17 -4.61 0.61
CA ALA A 530 -19.76 -4.33 0.40
C ALA A 530 -19.43 -4.20 -1.09
N TRP A 531 -18.71 -3.13 -1.46
CA TRP A 531 -18.27 -2.90 -2.83
C TRP A 531 -16.73 -3.03 -2.91
N ILE A 532 -16.26 -3.92 -3.75
CA ILE A 532 -14.86 -4.20 -4.01
C ILE A 532 -14.44 -3.43 -5.26
N ASN A 533 -13.45 -2.53 -5.10
CA ASN A 533 -12.94 -1.76 -6.23
C ASN A 533 -11.43 -1.97 -6.40
N VAL A 534 -11.00 -2.37 -7.59
CA VAL A 534 -9.59 -2.46 -8.00
C VAL A 534 -8.73 -3.27 -7.02
N CYS A 535 -9.30 -4.25 -6.34
CA CYS A 535 -8.59 -5.15 -5.43
C CYS A 535 -9.22 -6.55 -5.42
N ASN A 536 -8.57 -7.51 -4.73
CA ASN A 536 -9.01 -8.91 -4.70
C ASN A 536 -9.01 -9.46 -3.26
N PRO A 537 -9.82 -8.85 -2.34
CA PRO A 537 -9.74 -9.12 -0.91
C PRO A 537 -9.99 -10.58 -0.53
N TYR A 538 -10.79 -11.32 -1.30
CA TYR A 538 -11.05 -12.73 -1.04
C TYR A 538 -9.91 -13.67 -1.48
N GLN A 539 -8.92 -13.20 -2.23
CA GLN A 539 -7.66 -13.90 -2.48
C GLN A 539 -6.52 -13.32 -1.64
N ASP A 540 -6.56 -12.03 -1.38
CA ASP A 540 -5.47 -11.29 -0.75
C ASP A 540 -5.47 -11.45 0.78
N SER A 541 -6.64 -11.60 1.42
CA SER A 541 -6.74 -11.65 2.87
C SER A 541 -6.32 -13.01 3.43
N ALA A 542 -5.63 -12.98 4.56
CA ALA A 542 -5.27 -14.19 5.31
C ALA A 542 -6.53 -14.91 5.81
N SER A 543 -6.45 -16.24 5.98
CA SER A 543 -7.60 -17.08 6.34
C SER A 543 -8.77 -16.99 5.35
N ALA A 544 -8.46 -16.93 4.05
CA ALA A 544 -9.38 -16.56 2.98
C ALA A 544 -10.65 -17.44 2.90
N THR A 545 -10.56 -18.74 3.18
CA THR A 545 -11.72 -19.66 3.14
C THR A 545 -12.81 -19.20 4.09
N HIS A 546 -12.44 -18.72 5.27
CA HIS A 546 -13.35 -18.22 6.30
C HIS A 546 -14.17 -17.01 5.80
N TRP A 547 -13.48 -16.04 5.18
CA TRP A 547 -14.14 -14.84 4.65
C TRP A 547 -15.01 -15.11 3.43
N ILE A 548 -14.61 -16.06 2.57
CA ILE A 548 -15.41 -16.49 1.42
C ILE A 548 -16.74 -17.12 1.90
N LYS A 549 -16.66 -17.98 2.94
CA LYS A 549 -17.84 -18.59 3.54
C LYS A 549 -18.78 -17.52 4.09
N ALA A 550 -18.27 -16.55 4.87
CA ALA A 550 -19.06 -15.45 5.39
C ALA A 550 -19.73 -14.64 4.27
N ALA A 551 -19.03 -14.32 3.20
CA ALA A 551 -19.57 -13.59 2.06
C ALA A 551 -20.70 -14.33 1.33
N ARG A 552 -20.63 -15.67 1.29
CA ARG A 552 -21.61 -16.49 0.56
C ARG A 552 -22.80 -16.93 1.40
N GLU A 553 -22.64 -17.05 2.71
CA GLU A 553 -23.67 -17.62 3.60
C GLU A 553 -24.45 -16.57 4.40
N MET A 554 -23.85 -15.40 4.68
CA MET A 554 -24.50 -14.34 5.44
C MET A 554 -25.45 -13.48 4.58
N ASP A 555 -26.45 -12.86 5.22
CA ASP A 555 -27.35 -11.87 4.58
C ASP A 555 -26.60 -10.57 4.29
N ASN A 556 -25.91 -10.57 3.15
CA ASN A 556 -25.18 -9.44 2.61
C ASN A 556 -25.27 -9.43 1.07
N PHE A 557 -24.86 -8.31 0.47
CA PHE A 557 -24.74 -8.17 -0.98
C PHE A 557 -23.34 -7.66 -1.31
N ILE A 558 -22.57 -8.44 -2.06
CA ILE A 558 -21.19 -8.14 -2.42
C ILE A 558 -21.10 -7.78 -3.89
N VAL A 559 -20.54 -6.61 -4.19
CA VAL A 559 -20.28 -6.11 -5.54
C VAL A 559 -18.78 -6.11 -5.80
N CYS A 560 -18.35 -6.50 -7.00
CA CYS A 560 -16.94 -6.43 -7.41
C CYS A 560 -16.80 -5.71 -8.75
N SER A 561 -16.07 -4.60 -8.76
CA SER A 561 -15.65 -3.91 -9.98
C SER A 561 -14.25 -4.37 -10.36
N ASP A 562 -14.13 -5.11 -11.45
CA ASP A 562 -12.83 -5.62 -11.94
C ASP A 562 -12.84 -5.71 -13.48
N GLY A 563 -11.67 -5.75 -14.06
CA GLY A 563 -11.49 -6.02 -15.49
C GLY A 563 -11.50 -7.51 -15.84
N TYR A 564 -11.31 -8.39 -14.84
CA TYR A 564 -11.19 -9.84 -15.01
C TYR A 564 -11.88 -10.61 -13.88
N PRO A 565 -12.38 -11.84 -14.15
CA PRO A 565 -13.06 -12.66 -13.15
C PRO A 565 -12.08 -13.34 -12.19
N GLY A 566 -11.45 -12.56 -11.28
CA GLY A 566 -10.63 -13.09 -10.18
C GLY A 566 -11.48 -13.72 -9.08
N ILE A 567 -10.85 -14.18 -7.99
CA ILE A 567 -11.54 -14.83 -6.87
C ILE A 567 -12.65 -13.93 -6.28
N SER A 568 -12.35 -12.65 -6.07
CA SER A 568 -13.34 -11.73 -5.50
C SER A 568 -14.56 -11.55 -6.41
N ALA A 569 -14.38 -11.47 -7.72
CA ALA A 569 -15.48 -11.44 -8.67
C ALA A 569 -16.32 -12.74 -8.62
N LYS A 570 -15.66 -13.89 -8.55
CA LYS A 570 -16.33 -15.20 -8.42
C LYS A 570 -17.14 -15.35 -7.13
N VAL A 571 -16.71 -14.72 -6.05
CA VAL A 571 -17.36 -14.73 -4.73
C VAL A 571 -18.53 -13.75 -4.66
N SER A 572 -18.51 -12.67 -5.43
CA SER A 572 -19.50 -11.59 -5.41
C SER A 572 -20.90 -12.01 -5.91
N ASP A 573 -21.88 -11.20 -5.58
CA ASP A 573 -23.26 -11.32 -6.05
C ASP A 573 -23.48 -10.56 -7.36
N LEU A 574 -22.79 -9.43 -7.51
CA LEU A 574 -22.77 -8.60 -8.71
C LEU A 574 -21.32 -8.29 -9.11
N VAL A 575 -21.03 -8.39 -10.40
CA VAL A 575 -19.72 -8.03 -10.97
C VAL A 575 -19.92 -6.92 -11.98
N LEU A 576 -19.18 -5.83 -11.82
CA LEU A 576 -19.19 -4.68 -12.71
C LEU A 576 -17.92 -4.65 -13.56
N PRO A 577 -18.03 -4.51 -14.90
CA PRO A 577 -16.87 -4.45 -15.78
C PRO A 577 -16.20 -3.07 -15.65
N THR A 578 -14.92 -3.03 -15.24
CA THR A 578 -14.21 -1.76 -15.10
C THR A 578 -13.24 -1.50 -16.24
N ALA A 579 -13.11 -0.24 -16.62
CA ALA A 579 -12.10 0.23 -17.55
C ALA A 579 -10.69 0.02 -16.97
N MET A 580 -9.78 -0.52 -17.79
CA MET A 580 -8.39 -0.73 -17.42
C MET A 580 -7.61 0.58 -17.49
N ILE A 581 -6.40 0.56 -16.93
CA ILE A 581 -5.58 1.76 -16.69
C ILE A 581 -5.46 2.72 -17.87
N TYR A 582 -5.31 2.22 -19.11
CA TYR A 582 -5.12 3.09 -20.29
C TYR A 582 -6.42 3.34 -21.07
N GLU A 583 -7.52 2.77 -20.59
CA GLU A 583 -8.88 3.04 -21.05
C GLU A 583 -9.53 4.19 -20.27
N LYS A 584 -8.78 4.87 -19.42
CA LYS A 584 -9.24 5.98 -18.56
C LYS A 584 -8.12 6.99 -18.30
N TRP A 585 -8.51 8.20 -17.91
CA TRP A 585 -7.60 9.20 -17.35
C TRP A 585 -7.07 8.75 -15.99
N GLY A 586 -5.83 9.14 -15.66
CA GLY A 586 -5.31 8.75 -14.37
C GLY A 586 -4.15 9.58 -13.85
N ALA A 587 -3.96 9.49 -12.55
CA ALA A 587 -2.80 9.96 -11.84
C ALA A 587 -2.40 8.94 -10.78
N TYR A 588 -1.09 8.68 -10.65
CA TYR A 588 -0.51 7.87 -9.59
C TYR A 588 0.49 8.67 -8.76
N GLY A 589 0.57 8.37 -7.47
CA GLY A 589 1.65 8.83 -6.60
C GLY A 589 2.56 7.65 -6.22
N ASN A 590 3.83 7.69 -6.64
CA ASN A 590 4.80 6.61 -6.42
C ASN A 590 5.46 6.65 -5.02
N ALA A 591 6.37 5.71 -4.75
CA ALA A 591 6.99 5.55 -3.43
C ALA A 591 7.98 6.68 -3.06
N GLU A 592 8.44 7.49 -4.00
CA GLU A 592 9.27 8.68 -3.73
C GLU A 592 8.46 9.98 -3.67
N ARG A 593 7.15 9.92 -3.47
CA ARG A 593 6.25 11.11 -3.44
C ARG A 593 6.07 11.77 -4.82
N ARG A 594 6.30 11.08 -5.92
CA ARG A 594 6.14 11.63 -7.28
C ARG A 594 4.75 11.36 -7.82
N THR A 595 3.99 12.40 -8.12
CA THR A 595 2.70 12.32 -8.81
C THR A 595 2.92 12.37 -10.32
N GLN A 596 2.32 11.41 -11.05
CA GLN A 596 2.43 11.24 -12.50
C GLN A 596 1.04 11.14 -13.09
N HIS A 597 0.81 11.85 -14.24
CA HIS A 597 -0.46 11.84 -14.95
C HIS A 597 -0.33 11.20 -16.33
N TRP A 598 -1.41 10.56 -16.77
CA TRP A 598 -1.61 10.10 -18.14
C TRP A 598 -3.03 10.39 -18.59
N ARG A 599 -3.21 10.50 -19.89
CA ARG A 599 -4.52 10.60 -20.51
C ARG A 599 -5.04 9.23 -20.90
N GLN A 600 -6.33 9.13 -21.17
CA GLN A 600 -6.94 7.97 -21.79
C GLN A 600 -6.31 7.74 -23.16
N GLN A 601 -5.93 6.51 -23.47
CA GLN A 601 -5.22 6.13 -24.71
C GLN A 601 -6.15 5.44 -25.71
N VAL A 602 -7.07 4.61 -25.20
CA VAL A 602 -7.99 3.80 -25.98
C VAL A 602 -9.35 3.76 -25.30
N LEU A 603 -10.40 3.38 -26.04
CA LEU A 603 -11.73 3.18 -25.49
C LEU A 603 -11.77 1.93 -24.61
N PRO A 604 -12.61 1.91 -23.58
CA PRO A 604 -12.92 0.70 -22.84
C PRO A 604 -13.56 -0.36 -23.74
N VAL A 605 -13.33 -1.63 -23.39
CA VAL A 605 -13.94 -2.75 -24.12
C VAL A 605 -15.38 -3.00 -23.67
N GLY A 606 -16.28 -3.28 -24.62
CA GLY A 606 -17.70 -3.53 -24.32
C GLY A 606 -18.34 -2.35 -23.58
N ASP A 607 -19.10 -2.65 -22.54
CA ASP A 607 -19.79 -1.68 -21.69
C ASP A 607 -18.97 -1.32 -20.44
N SER A 608 -17.65 -1.60 -20.42
CA SER A 608 -16.79 -1.29 -19.27
C SER A 608 -16.69 0.22 -19.05
N MET A 609 -16.81 0.66 -17.80
CA MET A 609 -16.69 2.07 -17.40
C MET A 609 -15.68 2.23 -16.26
N SER A 610 -15.02 3.38 -16.18
CA SER A 610 -14.06 3.65 -15.09
C SER A 610 -14.73 3.62 -13.71
N ASP A 611 -13.94 3.31 -12.68
CA ASP A 611 -14.45 3.36 -11.30
C ASP A 611 -14.90 4.79 -10.93
N THR A 612 -14.27 5.84 -11.48
CA THR A 612 -14.71 7.23 -11.32
C THR A 612 -16.13 7.41 -11.85
N TRP A 613 -16.42 6.92 -13.08
CA TRP A 613 -17.75 6.98 -13.67
C TRP A 613 -18.77 6.22 -12.83
N GLN A 614 -18.42 5.00 -12.38
CA GLN A 614 -19.30 4.17 -11.57
C GLN A 614 -19.72 4.90 -10.27
N TRP A 615 -18.79 5.54 -9.57
CA TRP A 615 -19.09 6.30 -8.36
C TRP A 615 -19.98 7.52 -8.63
N ILE A 616 -19.69 8.26 -9.70
CA ILE A 616 -20.42 9.49 -10.04
C ILE A 616 -21.84 9.16 -10.52
N GLU A 617 -21.98 8.21 -11.46
CA GLU A 617 -23.29 7.80 -11.98
C GLU A 617 -24.18 7.22 -10.88
N PHE A 618 -23.60 6.35 -10.05
CA PHE A 618 -24.32 5.76 -8.95
C PHE A 618 -24.79 6.78 -7.90
N SER A 619 -24.06 7.88 -7.72
CA SER A 619 -24.44 8.95 -6.78
C SER A 619 -25.74 9.68 -7.14
N LYS A 620 -26.21 9.58 -8.39
CA LYS A 620 -27.49 10.16 -8.85
C LYS A 620 -28.71 9.50 -8.21
N ARG A 621 -28.56 8.28 -7.68
CA ARG A 621 -29.65 7.47 -7.11
C ARG A 621 -29.96 7.76 -5.65
N PHE A 622 -29.20 8.66 -5.03
CA PHE A 622 -29.35 8.98 -3.60
C PHE A 622 -29.57 10.47 -3.40
N THR A 623 -30.58 10.79 -2.59
CA THR A 623 -30.97 12.16 -2.28
C THR A 623 -30.57 12.56 -0.86
N VAL A 624 -30.69 13.85 -0.56
CA VAL A 624 -30.54 14.39 0.81
C VAL A 624 -31.45 13.65 1.79
N LYS A 625 -32.71 13.43 1.41
CA LYS A 625 -33.69 12.70 2.21
C LYS A 625 -33.28 11.25 2.49
N ASP A 626 -32.67 10.57 1.51
CA ASP A 626 -32.25 9.18 1.68
C ASP A 626 -31.11 9.03 2.70
N LEU A 627 -30.17 10.00 2.76
CA LEU A 627 -28.88 9.77 3.41
C LEU A 627 -28.58 10.65 4.62
N TRP A 628 -29.19 11.85 4.73
CA TRP A 628 -28.75 12.85 5.69
C TRP A 628 -29.68 13.08 6.90
N GLY A 629 -30.70 12.24 7.05
CA GLY A 629 -31.49 12.16 8.28
C GLY A 629 -30.66 11.63 9.46
N GLU A 630 -31.26 11.63 10.64
CA GLU A 630 -30.67 11.07 11.84
C GLU A 630 -30.31 9.59 11.66
N GLN A 631 -29.10 9.24 12.06
CA GLN A 631 -28.62 7.86 12.01
C GLN A 631 -28.32 7.38 13.44
N LYS A 632 -29.04 6.37 13.90
CA LYS A 632 -28.80 5.75 15.21
C LYS A 632 -27.38 5.19 15.33
N PRO A 633 -26.80 5.10 16.54
CA PRO A 633 -25.52 4.45 16.75
C PRO A 633 -25.54 3.02 16.24
N SER A 634 -24.48 2.62 15.51
CA SER A 634 -24.30 1.26 15.03
C SER A 634 -22.82 0.91 14.94
N GLY A 635 -22.49 -0.38 14.92
CA GLY A 635 -21.14 -0.88 14.82
C GLY A 635 -20.17 -0.26 15.84
N PRO A 636 -19.05 0.29 15.38
CA PRO A 636 -18.04 0.89 16.27
C PRO A 636 -18.40 2.28 16.78
N ARG A 637 -19.47 2.88 16.30
CA ARG A 637 -19.97 4.20 16.70
C ARG A 637 -20.87 4.10 17.94
N LYS A 638 -20.68 5.02 18.90
CA LYS A 638 -21.49 5.07 20.13
C LYS A 638 -22.57 6.13 20.09
N ASP A 639 -22.35 7.18 19.31
CA ASP A 639 -23.25 8.33 19.26
C ASP A 639 -24.02 8.35 17.94
N ALA A 640 -25.25 8.86 17.97
CA ALA A 640 -26.03 9.10 16.76
C ALA A 640 -25.32 10.11 15.85
N LEU A 641 -25.47 9.93 14.52
CA LEU A 641 -25.16 11.01 13.60
C LEU A 641 -26.39 11.92 13.50
N PRO A 642 -26.20 13.25 13.63
CA PRO A 642 -27.30 14.19 13.67
C PRO A 642 -28.05 14.22 12.34
N ASP A 643 -29.35 14.56 12.37
CA ASP A 643 -30.07 15.03 11.20
C ASP A 643 -29.45 16.35 10.71
N VAL A 644 -29.10 16.40 9.46
CA VAL A 644 -28.48 17.59 8.82
C VAL A 644 -29.35 18.14 7.65
N ILE A 645 -30.56 17.60 7.45
CA ILE A 645 -31.46 18.01 6.36
C ILE A 645 -31.81 19.50 6.44
N ALA A 646 -32.16 19.98 7.65
CA ALA A 646 -32.45 21.40 7.84
C ALA A 646 -31.27 22.30 7.46
N LYS A 647 -30.05 21.91 7.79
CA LYS A 647 -28.83 22.63 7.39
C LYS A 647 -28.60 22.53 5.88
N ALA A 648 -28.88 21.39 5.27
CA ALA A 648 -28.83 21.21 3.81
C ALA A 648 -29.79 22.16 3.11
N LYS A 649 -31.00 22.29 3.60
CA LYS A 649 -32.00 23.26 3.08
C LYS A 649 -31.51 24.70 3.21
N ALA A 650 -30.88 25.06 4.32
CA ALA A 650 -30.26 26.39 4.50
C ALA A 650 -29.10 26.65 3.52
N MET A 651 -28.45 25.62 3.00
CA MET A 651 -27.43 25.70 1.94
C MET A 651 -28.03 25.73 0.53
N GLY A 652 -29.37 25.67 0.39
CA GLY A 652 -30.08 25.71 -0.89
C GLY A 652 -30.35 24.31 -1.51
N TYR A 653 -30.16 23.23 -0.77
CA TYR A 653 -30.51 21.87 -1.22
C TYR A 653 -31.95 21.53 -0.82
N SER A 654 -32.67 20.80 -1.67
CA SER A 654 -33.96 20.20 -1.36
C SER A 654 -33.82 18.78 -0.87
N ASP A 655 -34.91 18.20 -0.38
CA ASP A 655 -35.00 16.78 -0.02
C ASP A 655 -34.63 15.86 -1.20
N ASP A 656 -34.97 16.24 -2.43
CA ASP A 656 -34.73 15.50 -3.66
C ASP A 656 -33.39 15.87 -4.34
N THR A 657 -32.61 16.79 -3.78
CA THR A 657 -31.28 17.09 -4.32
C THR A 657 -30.38 15.85 -4.22
N THR A 658 -29.80 15.43 -5.33
CA THR A 658 -29.02 14.20 -5.39
C THR A 658 -27.60 14.39 -4.84
N MET A 659 -26.97 13.31 -4.40
CA MET A 659 -25.56 13.33 -4.03
C MET A 659 -24.67 13.69 -5.22
N PHE A 660 -25.06 13.36 -6.43
CA PHE A 660 -24.40 13.81 -7.65
C PHE A 660 -24.34 15.35 -7.73
N ASP A 661 -25.47 16.02 -7.56
CA ASP A 661 -25.53 17.48 -7.65
C ASP A 661 -24.69 18.18 -6.58
N ILE A 662 -24.60 17.60 -5.39
CA ILE A 662 -23.84 18.15 -4.28
C ILE A 662 -22.34 17.87 -4.45
N LEU A 663 -21.97 16.62 -4.67
CA LEU A 663 -20.58 16.18 -4.58
C LEU A 663 -19.82 16.29 -5.91
N PHE A 664 -20.51 16.14 -7.05
CA PHE A 664 -19.84 15.99 -8.36
C PHE A 664 -20.32 16.98 -9.45
N ASN A 665 -21.45 17.65 -9.28
CA ASN A 665 -22.04 18.56 -10.25
C ASN A 665 -22.35 19.95 -9.67
N ASN A 666 -21.70 20.30 -8.56
CA ASN A 666 -21.86 21.61 -7.91
C ASN A 666 -21.28 22.76 -8.76
N LYS A 667 -21.45 24.00 -8.26
CA LYS A 667 -20.98 25.19 -8.98
C LYS A 667 -19.49 25.17 -9.32
N VAL A 668 -18.66 24.54 -8.48
CA VAL A 668 -17.21 24.44 -8.70
C VAL A 668 -16.94 23.42 -9.82
N ALA A 669 -17.57 22.24 -9.78
CA ALA A 669 -17.44 21.25 -10.85
C ALA A 669 -17.89 21.82 -12.21
N LYS A 670 -19.04 22.53 -12.21
CA LYS A 670 -19.57 23.21 -13.41
C LYS A 670 -18.64 24.28 -13.98
N SER A 671 -17.81 24.92 -13.17
CA SER A 671 -16.83 25.90 -13.66
C SER A 671 -15.76 25.25 -14.55
N TYR A 672 -15.36 24.02 -14.24
CA TYR A 672 -14.42 23.26 -15.08
C TYR A 672 -15.04 22.79 -16.40
N LYS A 673 -16.36 22.57 -16.43
CA LYS A 673 -17.08 22.18 -17.66
C LYS A 673 -17.08 23.27 -18.72
N LYS A 674 -16.94 24.54 -18.31
CA LYS A 674 -16.86 25.69 -19.25
C LYS A 674 -15.51 25.77 -19.97
N ASP A 675 -14.48 25.14 -19.42
CA ASP A 675 -13.12 25.10 -19.99
C ASP A 675 -12.92 23.99 -21.03
N MET A 676 -14.00 23.52 -21.69
CA MET A 676 -13.93 22.52 -22.76
C MET A 676 -13.11 22.99 -23.98
N ASN A 677 -12.72 24.26 -24.02
CA ASN A 677 -11.75 24.85 -24.98
C ASN A 677 -10.29 24.79 -24.51
N ASP A 678 -10.01 24.06 -23.41
CA ASP A 678 -8.67 23.89 -22.88
C ASP A 678 -7.72 23.34 -23.97
N PRO A 679 -6.53 23.91 -24.14
CA PRO A 679 -5.52 23.44 -25.10
C PRO A 679 -5.14 21.95 -24.90
N ILE A 680 -5.24 21.43 -23.66
CA ILE A 680 -5.02 20.02 -23.38
C ILE A 680 -6.13 19.16 -24.00
N GLN A 681 -7.39 19.59 -23.89
CA GLN A 681 -8.53 18.93 -24.54
C GLN A 681 -8.38 19.01 -26.06
N LYS A 682 -8.11 20.19 -26.63
CA LYS A 682 -7.89 20.37 -28.06
C LYS A 682 -6.72 19.59 -28.63
N GLY A 683 -5.62 19.46 -27.91
CA GLY A 683 -4.49 18.63 -28.32
C GLY A 683 -4.79 17.14 -28.39
N TYR A 684 -6.00 16.74 -28.00
CA TYR A 684 -6.46 15.36 -27.95
C TYR A 684 -7.68 15.09 -28.84
N ASP A 685 -8.17 16.09 -29.58
CA ASP A 685 -9.35 15.99 -30.43
C ASP A 685 -9.20 14.99 -31.60
N ASP A 686 -7.98 14.59 -31.95
CA ASP A 686 -7.72 13.51 -32.90
C ASP A 686 -8.14 12.13 -32.39
N THR A 687 -8.40 12.04 -31.13
CA THR A 687 -8.93 10.86 -30.47
C THR A 687 -10.32 11.21 -29.98
N GLU A 688 -11.28 11.07 -30.88
CA GLU A 688 -12.69 11.15 -30.52
C GLU A 688 -12.91 10.68 -29.11
N SER A 689 -13.48 11.53 -28.34
CA SER A 689 -13.93 11.39 -26.97
C SER A 689 -13.87 10.01 -26.42
N LEU A 690 -12.97 9.82 -25.61
CA LEU A 690 -12.53 8.58 -25.12
C LEU A 690 -13.41 8.17 -23.93
N GLY A 691 -13.78 6.95 -23.88
CA GLY A 691 -14.46 6.18 -22.87
C GLY A 691 -15.37 6.92 -21.90
N ASP A 692 -14.80 7.51 -20.86
CA ASP A 692 -15.53 8.27 -19.85
C ASP A 692 -16.28 9.50 -20.44
N SER A 693 -15.84 10.01 -21.59
CA SER A 693 -16.51 11.12 -22.27
C SER A 693 -17.64 10.67 -23.18
N ARG A 694 -17.57 9.45 -23.71
CA ARG A 694 -18.55 8.93 -24.66
C ARG A 694 -19.82 8.42 -23.99
N GLY A 695 -19.69 7.92 -22.75
CA GLY A 695 -20.74 7.20 -22.05
C GLY A 695 -21.03 5.81 -22.65
N VAL A 696 -22.02 5.13 -22.13
CA VAL A 696 -22.54 3.86 -22.63
C VAL A 696 -23.97 4.01 -23.11
N ILE A 697 -24.41 3.12 -23.97
CA ILE A 697 -25.84 3.03 -24.36
C ILE A 697 -26.50 2.04 -23.41
N GLY A 698 -27.51 2.49 -22.67
CA GLY A 698 -28.30 1.66 -21.79
C GLY A 698 -29.15 0.66 -22.54
N SER A 699 -29.77 -0.28 -21.83
CA SER A 699 -30.67 -1.27 -22.39
C SER A 699 -31.95 -0.67 -22.98
N ASP A 700 -32.31 0.53 -22.51
CA ASP A 700 -33.43 1.34 -23.02
C ASP A 700 -33.07 2.13 -24.29
N GLY A 701 -31.87 1.95 -24.81
CA GLY A 701 -31.35 2.68 -25.97
C GLY A 701 -30.90 4.12 -25.66
N LYS A 702 -31.00 4.60 -24.41
CA LYS A 702 -30.53 5.90 -24.02
C LYS A 702 -29.04 5.90 -23.79
N LYS A 703 -28.42 6.98 -24.20
CA LYS A 703 -26.98 7.21 -23.95
C LYS A 703 -26.78 7.75 -22.54
N TRP A 704 -26.02 7.03 -21.72
CA TRP A 704 -25.58 7.50 -20.45
C TRP A 704 -24.48 8.56 -20.61
N GLU A 705 -24.48 9.56 -19.72
CA GLU A 705 -23.51 10.65 -19.78
C GLU A 705 -22.08 10.13 -19.50
N GLY A 706 -21.14 10.58 -20.30
CA GLY A 706 -19.70 10.43 -20.03
C GLY A 706 -19.12 11.70 -19.40
N TYR A 707 -18.13 11.57 -18.56
CA TYR A 707 -17.62 12.69 -17.78
C TYR A 707 -16.30 13.28 -18.30
N GLY A 708 -15.54 12.55 -19.07
CA GLY A 708 -14.34 13.04 -19.74
C GLY A 708 -13.31 13.76 -18.86
N HIS A 709 -12.46 14.53 -19.52
CA HIS A 709 -11.34 15.20 -18.93
C HIS A 709 -11.71 16.20 -17.80
N PHE A 710 -12.77 16.98 -17.96
CA PHE A 710 -13.11 18.06 -17.01
C PHE A 710 -13.42 17.55 -15.60
N ILE A 711 -14.04 16.36 -15.45
CA ILE A 711 -14.34 15.80 -14.16
C ILE A 711 -13.08 15.32 -13.45
N HIS A 712 -12.14 14.74 -14.18
CA HIS A 712 -10.85 14.34 -13.64
C HIS A 712 -10.02 15.55 -13.18
N LYS A 713 -10.02 16.63 -13.96
CA LYS A 713 -9.40 17.90 -13.57
C LYS A 713 -10.06 18.48 -12.32
N TYR A 714 -11.38 18.54 -12.26
CA TYR A 714 -12.11 19.01 -11.09
C TYR A 714 -11.77 18.19 -9.83
N LEU A 715 -11.89 16.86 -9.88
CA LEU A 715 -11.62 16.00 -8.74
C LEU A 715 -10.17 16.15 -8.25
N PHE A 716 -9.22 16.24 -9.17
CA PHE A 716 -7.83 16.44 -8.83
C PHE A 716 -7.58 17.81 -8.20
N GLU A 717 -8.09 18.90 -8.80
CA GLU A 717 -7.89 20.27 -8.28
C GLU A 717 -8.59 20.48 -6.94
N GLU A 718 -9.79 19.94 -6.74
CA GLU A 718 -10.47 19.99 -5.45
C GLU A 718 -9.65 19.24 -4.37
N TYR A 719 -9.13 18.08 -4.70
CA TYR A 719 -8.25 17.35 -3.81
C TYR A 719 -6.94 18.11 -3.56
N ALA A 720 -6.27 18.60 -4.60
CA ALA A 720 -5.03 19.37 -4.49
C ALA A 720 -5.19 20.63 -3.62
N ALA A 721 -6.37 21.21 -3.60
CA ALA A 721 -6.66 22.36 -2.74
C ALA A 721 -6.62 22.05 -1.22
N PHE A 722 -6.69 20.77 -0.82
CA PHE A 722 -6.41 20.36 0.56
C PHE A 722 -4.90 20.25 0.85
N THR A 723 -4.11 20.04 -0.17
CA THR A 723 -2.67 19.78 -0.03
C THR A 723 -1.83 21.06 -0.07
N ARG A 724 -2.24 22.04 -0.88
CA ARG A 724 -1.51 23.28 -1.10
C ARG A 724 -1.47 24.17 0.14
N GLY A 725 -0.28 24.64 0.51
CA GLY A 725 -0.04 25.40 1.73
C GLY A 725 0.10 24.57 3.00
N HIS A 726 0.05 23.23 2.88
CA HIS A 726 0.05 22.30 4.03
C HIS A 726 1.22 21.29 4.03
N GLY A 727 2.20 21.46 3.14
CA GLY A 727 3.38 20.60 3.07
C GLY A 727 3.24 19.35 2.21
N HIS A 728 2.08 19.16 1.58
CA HIS A 728 1.78 18.09 0.61
C HIS A 728 1.50 18.65 -0.78
N ASP A 729 1.92 19.86 -1.07
CA ASP A 729 1.53 20.67 -2.20
C ASP A 729 1.67 19.95 -3.52
N LEU A 730 0.55 19.75 -4.19
CA LEU A 730 0.50 19.26 -5.56
C LEU A 730 0.52 20.43 -6.52
N ALA A 731 1.23 20.26 -7.63
CA ALA A 731 1.19 21.18 -8.75
C ALA A 731 -0.22 21.25 -9.38
N PRO A 732 -0.54 22.26 -10.17
CA PRO A 732 -1.76 22.29 -10.97
C PRO A 732 -1.86 21.08 -11.91
N PHE A 733 -3.07 20.58 -12.11
CA PHE A 733 -3.37 19.42 -12.97
C PHE A 733 -2.68 19.52 -14.35
N ASP A 734 -2.78 20.68 -15.00
CA ASP A 734 -2.24 20.89 -16.33
C ASP A 734 -0.72 20.82 -16.40
N MET A 735 -0.03 21.14 -15.30
CA MET A 735 1.42 21.05 -15.23
C MET A 735 1.89 19.59 -15.34
N TYR A 736 1.17 18.66 -14.72
CA TYR A 736 1.53 17.25 -14.76
C TYR A 736 1.45 16.63 -16.16
N HIS A 737 0.65 17.19 -17.06
CA HIS A 737 0.60 16.72 -18.45
C HIS A 737 1.85 17.09 -19.23
N LYS A 738 2.55 18.16 -18.85
CA LYS A 738 3.77 18.65 -19.51
C LYS A 738 5.04 17.97 -19.01
N VAL A 739 5.00 17.33 -17.81
CA VAL A 739 6.18 16.73 -17.16
C VAL A 739 6.04 15.22 -16.98
N ARG A 740 7.11 14.56 -16.53
CA ARG A 740 7.14 13.12 -16.19
C ARG A 740 6.90 12.85 -14.68
N GLY A 741 6.11 13.73 -14.06
CA GLY A 741 5.78 13.72 -12.65
C GLY A 741 6.67 14.62 -11.81
N LEU A 742 6.14 15.03 -10.65
CA LEU A 742 6.80 15.90 -9.68
C LEU A 742 6.66 15.32 -8.26
N LYS A 743 7.74 15.43 -7.50
CA LYS A 743 7.76 15.06 -6.08
C LYS A 743 7.17 16.18 -5.23
N TRP A 744 6.12 15.87 -4.46
CA TRP A 744 5.55 16.85 -3.55
C TRP A 744 6.40 17.02 -2.27
N PRO A 745 6.29 18.15 -1.56
CA PRO A 745 5.57 19.37 -1.97
C PRO A 745 6.18 20.02 -3.19
N VAL A 746 5.30 20.55 -4.08
CA VAL A 746 5.68 21.38 -5.22
C VAL A 746 5.35 22.81 -4.87
N VAL A 747 6.36 23.59 -4.56
CA VAL A 747 6.22 24.99 -4.18
C VAL A 747 6.85 25.87 -5.27
N ASP A 748 6.12 26.87 -5.73
CA ASP A 748 6.56 27.76 -6.82
C ASP A 748 7.03 26.99 -8.07
N GLY A 749 6.32 25.91 -8.42
CA GLY A 749 6.62 25.06 -9.57
C GLY A 749 7.83 24.13 -9.39
N LYS A 750 8.47 24.10 -8.22
CA LYS A 750 9.66 23.29 -7.94
C LYS A 750 9.32 22.12 -7.04
N GLU A 751 9.77 20.92 -7.41
CA GLU A 751 9.64 19.71 -6.60
C GLU A 751 10.61 19.69 -5.41
N THR A 752 10.26 19.00 -4.34
CA THR A 752 11.09 18.83 -3.15
C THR A 752 11.71 17.43 -3.13
N GLN A 753 13.04 17.35 -3.10
CA GLN A 753 13.79 16.09 -3.07
C GLN A 753 13.87 15.49 -1.67
N TRP A 754 14.39 16.25 -0.70
CA TRP A 754 14.58 15.82 0.68
C TRP A 754 13.68 16.60 1.63
N ARG A 755 12.75 15.89 2.27
CA ARG A 755 11.83 16.45 3.26
C ARG A 755 12.55 16.71 4.59
N PHE A 756 12.02 17.61 5.38
CA PHE A 756 12.45 17.98 6.73
C PHE A 756 13.81 18.69 6.82
N ASN A 757 14.56 18.77 5.78
CA ASN A 757 15.86 19.44 5.73
C ASN A 757 15.71 20.87 5.21
N ALA A 758 16.10 21.87 6.02
CA ALA A 758 15.93 23.28 5.70
C ALA A 758 16.62 23.73 4.39
N LYS A 759 17.66 23.01 3.96
CA LYS A 759 18.35 23.27 2.70
C LYS A 759 17.52 22.93 1.47
N TYR A 760 16.61 21.97 1.58
CA TYR A 760 15.90 21.39 0.42
C TYR A 760 14.39 21.48 0.51
N ASP A 761 13.84 21.56 1.73
CA ASP A 761 12.41 21.60 1.98
C ASP A 761 11.98 23.00 2.38
N PRO A 762 11.15 23.69 1.56
CA PRO A 762 10.72 25.06 1.85
C PRO A 762 9.92 25.18 3.15
N TYR A 763 9.21 24.12 3.55
CA TYR A 763 8.48 24.10 4.82
C TYR A 763 9.43 23.95 6.01
N ALA A 764 10.47 23.14 5.89
CA ALA A 764 11.49 23.04 6.92
C ALA A 764 12.30 24.34 7.02
N ALA A 765 12.66 24.95 5.89
CA ALA A 765 13.34 26.24 5.88
C ALA A 765 12.53 27.33 6.60
N LYS A 766 11.22 27.40 6.35
CA LYS A 766 10.32 28.33 7.03
C LYS A 766 10.23 28.02 8.53
N ALA A 767 10.11 26.74 8.89
CA ALA A 767 9.95 26.34 10.30
C ALA A 767 11.22 26.54 11.14
N THR A 768 12.41 26.58 10.51
CA THR A 768 13.70 26.71 11.19
C THR A 768 14.32 28.11 11.07
N LYS A 769 13.70 29.02 10.34
CA LYS A 769 14.23 30.38 10.07
C LYS A 769 14.66 31.11 11.33
N GLU A 770 13.87 31.05 12.39
CA GLU A 770 14.14 31.73 13.66
C GLU A 770 15.09 30.96 14.56
N SER A 771 15.12 29.64 14.46
CA SER A 771 15.93 28.79 15.37
C SER A 771 17.33 28.50 14.84
N GLY A 772 17.61 28.76 13.56
CA GLY A 772 18.84 28.35 12.90
C GLY A 772 19.05 26.83 12.79
N ASN A 773 18.04 26.02 13.08
CA ASN A 773 18.11 24.57 13.00
C ASN A 773 18.20 24.09 11.56
N SER A 774 18.90 22.98 11.35
CA SER A 774 19.06 22.38 10.01
C SER A 774 17.86 21.55 9.55
N HIS A 775 17.02 21.10 10.48
CA HIS A 775 15.87 20.22 10.22
C HIS A 775 14.63 20.65 11.01
N ALA A 776 13.47 20.36 10.44
CA ALA A 776 12.18 20.49 11.10
C ALA A 776 11.37 19.21 10.94
N PHE A 777 11.34 18.39 11.98
CA PHE A 777 10.48 17.21 12.05
C PHE A 777 9.15 17.55 12.69
N TYR A 778 8.14 16.70 12.48
CA TYR A 778 6.78 16.96 12.89
C TYR A 778 6.27 16.02 14.01
N GLY A 779 7.17 15.22 14.59
CA GLY A 779 6.83 14.16 15.56
C GLY A 779 6.19 14.61 16.86
N THR A 780 6.33 15.86 17.23
CA THR A 780 5.86 16.36 18.52
C THR A 780 4.75 17.41 18.44
N LEU A 781 4.84 18.43 17.62
CA LEU A 781 3.83 19.51 17.58
C LEU A 781 3.50 20.03 16.17
N ALA A 782 3.92 19.37 15.15
CA ALA A 782 3.84 19.84 13.77
C ALA A 782 2.45 20.00 13.19
N LYS A 783 1.44 19.46 13.81
CA LYS A 783 0.05 19.65 13.35
C LYS A 783 -0.33 21.13 13.18
N LYS A 784 0.38 22.05 13.84
CA LYS A 784 0.19 23.48 13.65
C LYS A 784 0.69 24.02 12.32
N LEU A 785 1.79 23.47 11.79
CA LEU A 785 2.41 23.94 10.55
C LEU A 785 1.71 23.39 9.31
N LEU A 786 1.23 22.15 9.37
CA LEU A 786 0.59 21.48 8.24
C LEU A 786 -0.87 21.85 8.02
N GLN A 787 -1.61 22.25 9.05
CA GLN A 787 -3.05 22.34 8.98
C GLN A 787 -3.62 23.68 9.49
N GLY A 788 -2.83 24.75 9.43
CA GLY A 788 -3.29 26.09 9.81
C GLY A 788 -4.21 26.11 11.02
N SER A 789 -3.70 26.40 12.20
CA SER A 789 -4.49 26.69 13.42
C SER A 789 -5.23 25.52 14.08
N LEU A 790 -4.71 24.32 14.10
CA LEU A 790 -5.36 23.19 14.77
C LEU A 790 -5.15 23.09 16.29
N ALA A 791 -4.31 23.90 16.87
CA ALA A 791 -4.14 23.94 18.31
C ALA A 791 -4.43 25.34 18.83
N GLY A 792 -5.21 25.44 19.91
CA GLY A 792 -5.21 26.61 20.76
C GLY A 792 -3.79 26.90 21.28
N PRO A 793 -3.54 28.07 21.83
CA PRO A 793 -2.24 28.41 22.36
C PRO A 793 -1.82 27.34 23.38
N ASP A 794 -0.66 26.74 23.12
CA ASP A 794 -0.10 25.75 24.04
C ASP A 794 0.46 26.49 25.23
N LYS A 795 -0.29 26.50 26.31
CA LYS A 795 0.02 27.27 27.52
C LYS A 795 1.16 26.68 28.37
N GLU A 796 1.66 25.49 27.99
CA GLU A 796 2.69 24.82 28.77
C GLU A 796 4.10 25.05 28.16
N LYS A 797 4.96 25.73 28.88
CA LYS A 797 6.37 26.02 28.53
C LYS A 797 7.16 24.74 28.14
N GLY A 798 6.82 23.58 28.70
CA GLY A 798 7.48 22.30 28.38
C GLY A 798 7.20 21.77 26.98
N LYS A 799 6.08 22.13 26.33
CA LYS A 799 5.74 21.67 24.98
C LYS A 799 6.46 22.41 23.88
N LEU A 800 6.94 23.62 24.14
CA LEU A 800 7.76 24.39 23.18
C LEU A 800 9.13 23.74 22.94
N ALA A 801 9.70 23.11 23.97
CA ALA A 801 10.99 22.40 23.87
C ALA A 801 10.94 21.17 22.93
N LEU A 802 9.75 20.63 22.67
CA LEU A 802 9.56 19.44 21.81
C LEU A 802 9.16 19.79 20.37
N LYS A 803 9.00 21.08 20.05
CA LYS A 803 8.61 21.53 18.71
C LYS A 803 9.67 21.14 17.68
N ASN A 804 9.23 20.67 16.51
CA ASN A 804 10.07 20.31 15.37
C ASN A 804 11.04 19.13 15.64
N LYS A 805 10.71 18.23 16.58
CA LYS A 805 11.51 17.05 16.89
C LYS A 805 10.86 15.76 16.39
N ALA A 806 11.69 14.79 16.02
CA ALA A 806 11.29 13.41 15.77
C ALA A 806 11.50 12.55 17.04
N LYS A 807 11.11 11.29 16.99
CA LYS A 807 11.20 10.37 18.12
C LYS A 807 12.13 9.20 17.85
N ILE A 808 12.97 8.89 18.80
CA ILE A 808 13.75 7.66 18.93
C ILE A 808 12.99 6.76 19.91
N PHE A 809 12.58 5.55 19.47
CA PHE A 809 11.72 4.68 20.27
C PHE A 809 12.49 3.52 20.89
N ALA A 810 12.31 3.31 22.19
CA ALA A 810 12.58 2.03 22.83
C ALA A 810 11.43 1.06 22.55
N ARG A 811 11.73 -0.06 21.88
CA ARG A 811 10.76 -1.12 21.55
C ARG A 811 11.41 -2.49 21.73
N PRO A 812 10.88 -3.35 22.59
CA PRO A 812 11.47 -4.66 22.85
C PRO A 812 11.16 -5.65 21.73
N TYR A 813 11.96 -6.69 21.65
CA TYR A 813 11.60 -7.90 20.91
C TYR A 813 10.41 -8.60 21.58
N MET A 814 9.51 -9.10 20.78
CA MET A 814 8.33 -9.87 21.24
C MET A 814 8.12 -11.06 20.29
N ASP A 815 7.82 -12.22 20.85
CA ASP A 815 7.50 -13.41 20.08
C ASP A 815 6.28 -13.22 19.18
N PRO A 816 6.19 -13.93 18.05
CA PRO A 816 5.00 -13.94 17.23
C PRO A 816 3.86 -14.73 17.90
N PRO A 817 2.60 -14.57 17.45
CA PRO A 817 1.47 -15.32 18.03
C PRO A 817 1.50 -16.80 17.74
N GLU A 818 2.19 -17.22 16.69
CA GLU A 818 2.33 -18.62 16.27
C GLU A 818 3.79 -18.89 15.90
N MET A 819 4.32 -20.00 16.41
CA MET A 819 5.65 -20.50 16.09
C MET A 819 5.53 -21.97 15.62
N PRO A 820 6.51 -22.46 14.85
CA PRO A 820 6.61 -23.90 14.59
C PRO A 820 6.63 -24.72 15.87
N ASP A 821 5.96 -25.85 15.84
CA ASP A 821 5.88 -26.82 16.93
C ASP A 821 6.02 -28.28 16.40
N LYS A 822 5.78 -29.25 17.23
CA LYS A 822 5.93 -30.69 16.85
C LYS A 822 4.99 -31.14 15.74
N GLU A 823 3.83 -30.49 15.58
CA GLU A 823 2.83 -30.84 14.56
C GLU A 823 2.99 -30.00 13.28
N TYR A 824 3.25 -28.71 13.42
CA TYR A 824 3.45 -27.76 12.32
C TYR A 824 4.88 -27.22 12.40
N ASP A 825 5.81 -28.02 11.91
CA ASP A 825 7.24 -27.92 12.20
C ASP A 825 8.04 -26.96 11.31
N ILE A 826 7.38 -26.30 10.35
CA ILE A 826 8.02 -25.45 9.34
C ILE A 826 7.39 -24.06 9.33
N TRP A 827 8.23 -23.02 9.21
CA TRP A 827 7.78 -21.68 8.89
C TRP A 827 7.28 -21.59 7.45
N LEU A 828 6.12 -20.97 7.23
CA LEU A 828 5.67 -20.50 5.92
C LEU A 828 5.92 -19.01 5.78
N CYS A 829 6.67 -18.62 4.76
CA CYS A 829 6.75 -17.25 4.27
C CYS A 829 6.01 -17.13 2.93
N THR A 830 5.17 -16.12 2.76
CA THR A 830 4.54 -15.81 1.47
C THR A 830 5.18 -14.60 0.82
N GLY A 831 5.09 -14.51 -0.49
CA GLY A 831 5.67 -13.37 -1.22
C GLY A 831 5.29 -13.35 -2.68
N ARG A 832 6.14 -12.72 -3.50
CA ARG A 832 5.93 -12.51 -4.94
C ARG A 832 7.02 -13.16 -5.77
N VAL A 833 6.78 -13.22 -7.06
CA VAL A 833 7.77 -13.54 -8.11
C VAL A 833 7.83 -12.42 -9.12
N LEU A 834 8.93 -12.34 -9.88
CA LEU A 834 9.19 -11.25 -10.82
C LEU A 834 8.08 -11.13 -11.89
N GLU A 835 7.58 -12.25 -12.39
CA GLU A 835 6.69 -12.33 -13.55
C GLU A 835 5.25 -11.94 -13.21
N HIS A 836 4.83 -12.13 -11.96
CA HIS A 836 3.43 -11.91 -11.57
C HIS A 836 3.25 -10.72 -10.62
N TRP A 837 2.11 -10.06 -10.80
CA TRP A 837 1.70 -8.93 -10.00
C TRP A 837 0.55 -9.29 -9.07
N HIS A 838 0.75 -9.11 -7.74
CA HIS A 838 -0.27 -9.37 -6.70
C HIS A 838 -0.93 -10.75 -6.87
N SER A 839 -2.28 -10.78 -6.95
CA SER A 839 -3.09 -11.99 -7.15
C SER A 839 -3.02 -12.59 -8.56
N GLY A 840 -2.11 -12.11 -9.41
CA GLY A 840 -1.96 -12.62 -10.78
C GLY A 840 -3.07 -12.24 -11.74
N THR A 841 -4.14 -11.59 -11.28
CA THR A 841 -5.36 -11.32 -12.07
C THR A 841 -5.09 -10.77 -13.47
N MET A 842 -4.11 -9.86 -13.64
CA MET A 842 -3.73 -9.34 -14.95
C MET A 842 -2.60 -10.14 -15.60
N THR A 843 -1.55 -10.46 -14.84
CA THR A 843 -0.32 -11.01 -15.40
C THR A 843 -0.43 -12.47 -15.81
N MET A 844 -1.29 -13.25 -15.16
CA MET A 844 -1.60 -14.63 -15.56
C MET A 844 -2.33 -14.70 -16.93
N ARG A 845 -2.89 -13.58 -17.40
CA ARG A 845 -3.54 -13.45 -18.70
C ARG A 845 -2.60 -12.97 -19.81
N VAL A 846 -1.32 -12.76 -19.47
CA VAL A 846 -0.26 -12.46 -20.43
C VAL A 846 0.47 -13.77 -20.75
N PRO A 847 0.35 -14.31 -21.97
CA PRO A 847 0.86 -15.65 -22.29
C PRO A 847 2.36 -15.85 -22.01
N GLU A 848 3.16 -14.81 -22.19
CA GLU A 848 4.61 -14.86 -21.96
C GLU A 848 4.93 -14.96 -20.46
N LEU A 849 4.24 -14.18 -19.63
CA LEU A 849 4.43 -14.21 -18.20
C LEU A 849 3.89 -15.52 -17.58
N TYR A 850 2.73 -15.97 -18.09
CA TYR A 850 2.15 -17.25 -17.70
C TYR A 850 3.08 -18.42 -18.01
N ARG A 851 3.65 -18.48 -19.23
CA ARG A 851 4.59 -19.54 -19.60
C ARG A 851 5.89 -19.51 -18.78
N ALA A 852 6.32 -18.32 -18.38
CA ALA A 852 7.53 -18.19 -17.56
C ALA A 852 7.33 -18.75 -16.14
N VAL A 853 6.17 -18.52 -15.54
CA VAL A 853 5.81 -19.03 -14.19
C VAL A 853 4.32 -19.42 -14.17
N PRO A 854 3.97 -20.64 -14.60
CA PRO A 854 2.57 -21.03 -14.78
C PRO A 854 1.82 -21.35 -13.48
N GLU A 855 2.54 -21.65 -12.39
CA GLU A 855 1.97 -21.99 -11.09
C GLU A 855 2.85 -21.50 -9.94
N ALA A 856 2.27 -21.31 -8.77
CA ALA A 856 3.02 -21.03 -7.56
C ALA A 856 3.64 -22.33 -7.01
N LEU A 857 4.94 -22.27 -6.72
CA LEU A 857 5.71 -23.41 -6.23
C LEU A 857 5.95 -23.31 -4.73
N CYS A 858 6.05 -24.45 -4.05
CA CYS A 858 6.52 -24.57 -2.68
C CYS A 858 8.05 -24.69 -2.71
N TYR A 859 8.74 -23.55 -2.56
CA TYR A 859 10.19 -23.53 -2.45
C TYR A 859 10.60 -24.00 -1.07
N MET A 860 11.49 -24.99 -0.99
CA MET A 860 11.98 -25.56 0.27
C MET A 860 13.42 -26.03 0.17
N HIS A 861 14.07 -26.18 1.32
CA HIS A 861 15.44 -26.69 1.37
C HIS A 861 15.49 -28.15 0.88
N PRO A 862 16.52 -28.55 0.09
CA PRO A 862 16.64 -29.92 -0.42
C PRO A 862 16.64 -31.00 0.67
N THR A 863 17.29 -30.73 1.79
CA THR A 863 17.35 -31.65 2.94
C THR A 863 15.97 -31.82 3.56
N ASP A 864 15.23 -30.73 3.80
CA ASP A 864 13.87 -30.82 4.33
C ASP A 864 12.94 -31.58 3.39
N ALA A 865 13.08 -31.39 2.07
CA ALA A 865 12.35 -32.16 1.08
C ALA A 865 12.66 -33.67 1.20
N LYS A 866 13.94 -34.02 1.30
CA LYS A 866 14.38 -35.42 1.47
C LYS A 866 13.84 -36.02 2.77
N ASP A 867 13.96 -35.31 3.89
CA ASP A 867 13.51 -35.75 5.20
C ASP A 867 12.00 -36.04 5.23
N LYS A 868 11.23 -35.28 4.42
CA LYS A 868 9.79 -35.46 4.25
C LYS A 868 9.40 -36.41 3.09
N GLY A 869 10.37 -37.15 2.51
CA GLY A 869 10.13 -38.09 1.40
C GLY A 869 9.66 -37.41 0.10
N LEU A 870 9.98 -36.12 -0.08
CA LEU A 870 9.58 -35.34 -1.26
C LEU A 870 10.75 -35.20 -2.25
N LYS A 871 10.43 -35.19 -3.54
CA LYS A 871 11.39 -34.94 -4.61
C LYS A 871 11.04 -33.63 -5.31
N GLN A 872 12.03 -33.06 -6.02
CA GLN A 872 11.83 -31.94 -6.96
C GLN A 872 10.63 -32.23 -7.86
N GLY A 873 9.69 -31.29 -7.97
CA GLY A 873 8.50 -31.40 -8.81
C GLY A 873 7.37 -32.25 -8.23
N ALA A 874 7.54 -32.92 -7.09
CA ALA A 874 6.47 -33.65 -6.42
C ALA A 874 5.37 -32.72 -5.92
N LEU A 875 4.11 -33.20 -5.91
CA LEU A 875 3.03 -32.51 -5.24
C LEU A 875 3.11 -32.72 -3.74
N CYS A 876 2.96 -31.64 -2.97
CA CYS A 876 2.87 -31.67 -1.52
C CYS A 876 1.64 -30.91 -1.02
N TRP A 877 1.18 -31.30 0.17
CA TRP A 877 0.28 -30.49 0.97
C TRP A 877 1.08 -29.50 1.79
N VAL A 878 0.63 -28.25 1.78
CA VAL A 878 1.02 -27.20 2.72
C VAL A 878 -0.17 -26.99 3.63
N GLU A 879 -0.08 -27.42 4.87
CA GLU A 879 -1.19 -27.41 5.82
C GLU A 879 -0.85 -26.59 7.05
N SER A 880 -1.76 -25.70 7.44
CA SER A 880 -1.75 -24.99 8.71
C SER A 880 -2.98 -25.36 9.55
N ARG A 881 -3.11 -24.75 10.72
CA ARG A 881 -4.29 -24.89 11.57
C ARG A 881 -5.60 -24.40 10.93
N ARG A 882 -5.50 -23.64 9.84
CA ARG A 882 -6.62 -22.96 9.15
C ARG A 882 -7.06 -23.64 7.87
N GLY A 883 -6.28 -24.54 7.35
CA GLY A 883 -6.59 -25.25 6.12
C GLY A 883 -5.36 -25.78 5.42
N LYS A 884 -5.54 -26.30 4.22
CA LYS A 884 -4.46 -26.86 3.42
C LYS A 884 -4.61 -26.53 1.93
N VAL A 885 -3.48 -26.48 1.25
CA VAL A 885 -3.37 -26.26 -0.20
C VAL A 885 -2.37 -27.23 -0.80
N LYS A 886 -2.52 -27.51 -2.10
CA LYS A 886 -1.56 -28.29 -2.86
C LYS A 886 -0.60 -27.38 -3.60
N ALA A 887 0.69 -27.68 -3.56
CA ALA A 887 1.70 -27.00 -4.33
C ALA A 887 2.76 -27.98 -4.83
N ARG A 888 3.51 -27.60 -5.86
CA ARG A 888 4.61 -28.42 -6.38
C ARG A 888 5.92 -28.01 -5.70
N VAL A 889 6.68 -28.98 -5.25
CA VAL A 889 7.97 -28.77 -4.57
C VAL A 889 9.02 -28.24 -5.53
N GLU A 890 9.74 -27.18 -5.12
CA GLU A 890 10.88 -26.61 -5.82
C GLU A 890 12.08 -26.49 -4.87
N THR A 891 13.16 -27.22 -5.18
CA THR A 891 14.37 -27.27 -4.33
C THR A 891 15.61 -26.64 -5.00
N ARG A 892 15.51 -26.21 -6.27
CA ARG A 892 16.64 -25.72 -7.09
C ARG A 892 16.41 -24.34 -7.67
N GLY A 893 15.28 -23.71 -7.34
CA GLY A 893 14.87 -22.44 -7.92
C GLY A 893 15.65 -21.23 -7.39
N ARG A 894 15.23 -20.07 -7.84
CA ARG A 894 15.84 -18.78 -7.46
C ARG A 894 15.52 -18.34 -6.03
N ASN A 895 14.45 -18.87 -5.44
CA ASN A 895 14.14 -18.69 -4.03
C ASN A 895 14.65 -19.90 -3.28
N ARG A 896 15.58 -19.71 -2.36
CA ARG A 896 16.34 -20.75 -1.68
C ARG A 896 16.17 -20.62 -0.16
N PRO A 897 15.06 -21.14 0.40
CA PRO A 897 14.85 -21.15 1.85
C PRO A 897 15.96 -21.91 2.57
N ALA A 898 16.31 -21.46 3.78
CA ALA A 898 17.08 -22.25 4.71
C ALA A 898 16.22 -23.39 5.29
N ARG A 899 16.83 -24.33 6.01
CA ARG A 899 16.10 -25.42 6.66
C ARG A 899 15.07 -24.87 7.66
N GLY A 900 13.92 -25.53 7.73
CA GLY A 900 12.81 -25.13 8.60
C GLY A 900 11.94 -23.99 8.07
N LEU A 901 12.14 -23.56 6.82
CA LEU A 901 11.31 -22.54 6.17
C LEU A 901 10.90 -22.96 4.76
N VAL A 902 9.65 -22.67 4.39
CA VAL A 902 9.18 -22.76 3.01
C VAL A 902 8.68 -21.41 2.54
N PHE A 903 8.85 -21.15 1.24
CA PHE A 903 8.35 -19.95 0.57
C PHE A 903 7.33 -20.35 -0.49
N VAL A 904 6.13 -19.76 -0.47
CA VAL A 904 5.08 -19.98 -1.48
C VAL A 904 4.55 -18.64 -1.96
N PRO A 905 4.68 -18.32 -3.26
CA PRO A 905 4.10 -17.10 -3.83
C PRO A 905 2.57 -17.13 -3.80
N TRP A 906 1.94 -15.97 -3.62
CA TRP A 906 0.49 -15.87 -3.44
C TRP A 906 -0.29 -15.43 -4.70
N PHE A 907 0.36 -15.33 -5.86
CA PHE A 907 -0.27 -14.86 -7.10
C PHE A 907 -1.29 -15.85 -7.69
N ASP A 908 -1.15 -17.14 -7.38
CA ASP A 908 -1.88 -18.22 -8.05
C ASP A 908 -3.20 -18.55 -7.34
N GLU A 909 -4.31 -18.34 -8.04
CA GLU A 909 -5.65 -18.65 -7.52
C GLU A 909 -5.90 -20.16 -7.32
N LYS A 910 -5.12 -21.03 -8.00
CA LYS A 910 -5.24 -22.49 -7.89
C LYS A 910 -4.56 -23.03 -6.63
N VAL A 911 -3.36 -22.53 -6.33
CA VAL A 911 -2.64 -22.88 -5.08
C VAL A 911 -3.28 -22.16 -3.90
N PHE A 912 -3.63 -20.90 -4.04
CA PHE A 912 -4.38 -20.08 -3.11
C PHE A 912 -3.84 -20.12 -1.67
N ILE A 913 -2.56 -19.82 -1.51
CA ILE A 913 -1.81 -19.97 -0.24
C ILE A 913 -2.43 -19.20 0.95
N ASN A 914 -3.17 -18.12 0.71
CA ASN A 914 -3.81 -17.35 1.78
C ASN A 914 -4.95 -18.08 2.50
N LYS A 915 -5.35 -19.26 2.05
CA LYS A 915 -6.20 -20.19 2.84
C LYS A 915 -5.52 -20.69 4.12
N VAL A 916 -4.19 -20.71 4.13
CA VAL A 916 -3.41 -21.27 5.27
C VAL A 916 -2.71 -20.19 6.09
N SER A 917 -2.65 -18.94 5.62
CA SER A 917 -2.00 -17.85 6.36
C SER A 917 -2.83 -17.39 7.56
N LEU A 918 -2.15 -16.88 8.60
CA LEU A 918 -2.75 -16.41 9.84
C LEU A 918 -3.26 -14.96 9.69
N ASP A 919 -4.45 -14.66 10.19
CA ASP A 919 -5.07 -13.32 10.14
C ASP A 919 -4.65 -12.37 11.29
N ALA A 920 -3.50 -12.64 11.91
CA ALA A 920 -2.90 -11.76 12.89
C ALA A 920 -2.46 -10.43 12.24
N THR A 921 -2.59 -9.34 12.99
CA THR A 921 -2.25 -8.00 12.51
C THR A 921 -1.37 -7.25 13.50
N CYS A 922 -0.60 -6.28 13.01
CA CYS A 922 0.01 -5.29 13.88
C CYS A 922 -1.09 -4.49 14.59
N PRO A 923 -1.19 -4.50 15.92
CA PRO A 923 -2.28 -3.82 16.64
C PRO A 923 -2.32 -2.31 16.44
N MET A 924 -1.20 -1.71 16.05
CA MET A 924 -1.10 -0.27 15.79
C MET A 924 -1.57 0.07 14.37
N SER A 925 -0.98 -0.53 13.35
CA SER A 925 -1.27 -0.24 11.95
C SER A 925 -2.45 -1.02 11.37
N LYS A 926 -2.85 -2.11 12.03
CA LYS A 926 -3.84 -3.08 11.53
C LYS A 926 -3.39 -3.80 10.24
N GLN A 927 -2.09 -3.79 9.97
CA GLN A 927 -1.50 -4.51 8.84
C GLN A 927 -1.39 -6.00 9.15
N THR A 928 -1.84 -6.84 8.23
CA THR A 928 -1.80 -8.30 8.37
C THR A 928 -0.39 -8.83 8.20
N ASP A 929 -0.04 -9.84 8.97
CA ASP A 929 1.22 -10.57 8.90
C ASP A 929 1.12 -11.75 7.93
N TYR A 930 1.82 -11.67 6.80
CA TYR A 930 1.88 -12.72 5.79
C TYR A 930 3.25 -13.41 5.72
N LYS A 931 4.18 -13.02 6.61
CA LYS A 931 5.58 -13.45 6.48
C LYS A 931 5.92 -14.62 7.34
N LYS A 932 5.00 -15.00 8.22
CA LYS A 932 5.22 -16.14 9.11
C LYS A 932 3.91 -16.73 9.64
N CYS A 933 3.79 -18.02 9.49
CA CYS A 933 2.90 -18.89 10.25
C CYS A 933 3.47 -20.32 10.25
N ALA A 934 3.01 -21.17 11.15
CA ALA A 934 3.46 -22.53 11.23
C ALA A 934 2.66 -23.44 10.27
N VAL A 935 3.37 -24.31 9.55
CA VAL A 935 2.80 -25.29 8.62
C VAL A 935 3.49 -26.63 8.76
N LYS A 936 2.80 -27.69 8.34
CA LYS A 936 3.41 -28.98 8.05
C LYS A 936 3.37 -29.25 6.56
N ILE A 937 4.42 -29.92 6.07
CA ILE A 937 4.56 -30.29 4.66
C ILE A 937 4.63 -31.79 4.56
N TYR A 938 3.84 -32.38 3.66
CA TYR A 938 3.82 -33.82 3.42
C TYR A 938 3.35 -34.14 2.00
N LYS A 939 3.58 -35.37 1.55
CA LYS A 939 3.23 -35.82 0.20
C LYS A 939 1.72 -35.72 -0.04
N ALA A 940 1.32 -35.15 -1.23
CA ALA A 940 -0.09 -35.02 -1.62
C ALA A 940 -0.62 -36.26 -2.35
#